data_d66019a1c7c92967a0313621d3da113d
#
_entry.id   d66019a1c7c92967a0313621d3da113d
#
_cell.length_a   1.000
_cell.length_b   1.000
_cell.length_c   1.000
_cell.angle_alpha   90.00
_cell.angle_beta   90.00
_cell.angle_gamma   90.00
#
_symmetry.space_group_name_H-M   'P 1'
#
loop_
_entity.id
_entity.type
_entity.pdbx_description
1 polymer ?
#
loop_
_entity_poly.entity_id
_entity_poly.type
_entity_poly.pdbx_seq_one_letter_code
_entity_poly.pdbx_strand_id
1 'polypeptide(L)'
;ARLRLISENNLPLDVVRRAVDVAKVRFKPEAITYLNKSAGDRGSVDELTNGLIQEDLRDIAVQEEFIDEYLKDYQPTPEALKQVFDMNRKFNAVVEDEEDVRRNISWKLKKVEWDNLFNYGESNCIDFSKMEGIVGILGKNFSGKSSIIDSILYTIYNTTSKNNRKNFNLINQNEDWCRGYVEIDIGTKTYSIERKSTKYIKKLKGKETDEAKTDVEFNVCDNATGTSTSLNGITRMQTDKNIRKIFGTIEDFLTTSMASQLESLSYINEGSTKRKEILAKFLDLEIFEKKFKLAKDESGDLKGAIRKMSDRNIEDEIKESNTELARVQTKLLNRQRLNEERVMALKDREVSLGQINSQIQSIPEEVIDIKQVLGKLKAVKSEAAKIEINLKKKKERATNEEGLLQKIENFINGFDIEDVNNKKQIASEFAHRLQQIEDEISEHESRKQIIEKKIDLLKTAPCSYKLQEKCHFVSDARHAIDDTNRVKIGLNQLTLNKKTLTKKLDEMNVDKLDEYSSKYILLQERGVAIRSELSTLKIDIEKDKVKLLKANSLLDTLEEKEKLYEDNREVIENLEGLQQQEIQLSQEIEMMTVELETQKAELIDLYTSVGRFEQKNTELVAQRDNYERMQQEYTTADLFMRCMHANGISYDIIKKRLPLINDEISKILTNIVEFEVFFENDDKKLDILIKHPRHDARPIEMGSGAEKTIAAMAIRLALLNVSTLPKGDVFILDEPGTALDAENMEGFIRILDMIKTQFKTVLLISHLDSLKDIVDRQIMIDKVEGKAYVNE
;
A
#
# COMPACT_ATOMS: atom_id res chain seq x y z
N ALA A 1 16.66 27.62 -19.60
CA ALA A 1 16.30 26.89 -20.83
C ALA A 1 16.81 25.45 -20.74
N ARG A 2 16.01 24.50 -21.19
CA ARG A 2 16.44 23.09 -21.27
C ARG A 2 17.13 22.86 -22.60
N LEU A 3 18.31 22.24 -22.59
CA LEU A 3 19.05 21.91 -23.80
C LEU A 3 19.01 20.40 -24.01
N ARG A 4 18.65 19.97 -25.24
CA ARG A 4 18.74 18.56 -25.61
C ARG A 4 19.85 18.41 -26.67
N LEU A 5 20.87 17.60 -26.32
CA LEU A 5 21.91 17.19 -27.26
C LEU A 5 21.45 15.89 -27.93
N ILE A 6 21.48 15.84 -29.25
CA ILE A 6 21.07 14.67 -30.02
C ILE A 6 22.28 14.24 -30.86
N SER A 7 22.66 12.95 -30.76
CA SER A 7 23.65 12.33 -31.65
C SER A 7 22.97 11.34 -32.58
N GLU A 8 23.39 11.33 -33.83
CA GLU A 8 22.95 10.34 -34.85
C GLU A 8 23.94 9.18 -34.97
N ASN A 9 25.09 9.29 -34.32
CA ASN A 9 26.15 8.29 -34.33
C ASN A 9 26.53 7.91 -32.88
N ASN A 10 27.02 6.68 -32.69
CA ASN A 10 27.62 6.27 -31.41
C ASN A 10 28.90 7.08 -31.18
N LEU A 11 28.85 7.98 -30.23
CA LEU A 11 30.01 8.78 -29.83
C LEU A 11 30.65 8.20 -28.58
N PRO A 12 31.98 8.17 -28.50
CA PRO A 12 32.68 7.80 -27.25
C PRO A 12 32.26 8.72 -26.11
N LEU A 13 32.22 8.16 -24.90
CA LEU A 13 31.71 8.81 -23.70
C LEU A 13 32.45 10.14 -23.38
N ASP A 14 33.76 10.18 -23.62
CA ASP A 14 34.59 11.38 -23.46
C ASP A 14 34.19 12.51 -24.42
N VAL A 15 33.79 12.18 -25.64
CA VAL A 15 33.27 13.13 -26.61
C VAL A 15 31.93 13.70 -26.20
N VAL A 16 31.03 12.81 -25.69
CA VAL A 16 29.72 13.22 -25.15
C VAL A 16 29.90 14.12 -23.93
N ARG A 17 30.80 13.75 -23.01
CA ARG A 17 31.13 14.59 -21.83
C ARG A 17 31.65 15.95 -22.25
N ARG A 18 32.62 16.02 -23.17
CA ARG A 18 33.13 17.31 -23.67
C ARG A 18 32.01 18.13 -24.30
N ALA A 19 31.14 17.51 -25.06
CA ALA A 19 30.00 18.22 -25.68
C ALA A 19 29.04 18.78 -24.62
N VAL A 20 28.76 18.00 -23.56
CA VAL A 20 27.95 18.44 -22.42
C VAL A 20 28.63 19.59 -21.66
N ASP A 21 29.92 19.50 -21.41
CA ASP A 21 30.68 20.53 -20.69
C ASP A 21 30.79 21.82 -21.52
N VAL A 22 31.03 21.71 -22.83
CA VAL A 22 31.00 22.87 -23.74
C VAL A 22 29.58 23.48 -23.76
N ALA A 23 28.55 22.66 -23.81
CA ALA A 23 27.17 23.13 -23.78
C ALA A 23 26.82 23.83 -22.44
N LYS A 24 27.29 23.31 -21.31
CA LYS A 24 27.16 23.97 -20.01
C LYS A 24 27.79 25.34 -19.96
N VAL A 25 29.03 25.44 -20.44
CA VAL A 25 29.78 26.69 -20.45
C VAL A 25 29.18 27.71 -21.41
N ARG A 26 28.83 27.28 -22.62
CA ARG A 26 28.41 28.18 -23.72
C ARG A 26 26.96 28.65 -23.58
N PHE A 27 26.06 27.78 -23.17
CA PHE A 27 24.61 28.02 -23.19
C PHE A 27 24.02 28.19 -21.77
N LYS A 28 24.73 27.85 -20.72
CA LYS A 28 24.31 27.90 -19.31
C LYS A 28 22.86 27.39 -19.11
N PRO A 29 22.53 26.19 -19.59
CA PRO A 29 21.18 25.67 -19.51
C PRO A 29 20.82 25.26 -18.07
N GLU A 30 19.52 25.27 -17.77
CA GLU A 30 18.97 24.78 -16.49
C GLU A 30 19.07 23.25 -16.38
N ALA A 31 18.96 22.55 -17.50
CA ALA A 31 19.15 21.11 -17.60
C ALA A 31 19.63 20.71 -19.00
N ILE A 32 20.46 19.65 -19.07
CA ILE A 32 20.93 19.08 -20.34
C ILE A 32 20.49 17.62 -20.40
N THR A 33 19.84 17.24 -21.49
CA THR A 33 19.54 15.84 -21.81
C THR A 33 20.29 15.45 -23.06
N TYR A 34 20.83 14.22 -23.09
CA TYR A 34 21.48 13.66 -24.30
C TYR A 34 20.62 12.52 -24.84
N LEU A 35 20.42 12.47 -26.14
CA LEU A 35 19.68 11.43 -26.83
C LEU A 35 20.56 10.87 -27.96
N ASN A 36 20.84 9.57 -27.95
CA ASN A 36 21.49 8.88 -29.05
C ASN A 36 20.44 8.22 -29.96
N LYS A 37 20.36 8.59 -31.24
CA LYS A 37 19.42 8.02 -32.20
C LYS A 37 19.94 6.78 -32.93
N SER A 38 21.25 6.46 -32.82
CA SER A 38 21.86 5.37 -33.56
C SER A 38 21.73 3.99 -32.95
N ALA A 39 21.01 3.84 -31.83
CA ALA A 39 20.88 2.59 -31.09
C ALA A 39 19.97 1.57 -31.82
N GLY A 40 20.42 1.07 -32.94
CA GLY A 40 19.70 0.04 -33.73
C GLY A 40 20.37 -1.34 -33.77
N ASP A 41 21.58 -1.50 -33.23
CA ASP A 41 22.29 -2.81 -33.25
C ASP A 41 22.98 -3.09 -31.91
N ARG A 42 22.58 -4.19 -31.27
CA ARG A 42 23.06 -4.63 -29.95
C ARG A 42 24.25 -5.57 -30.14
N GLY A 43 25.48 -5.14 -29.81
CA GLY A 43 26.65 -5.95 -30.06
C GLY A 43 27.88 -5.86 -29.20
N SER A 44 28.00 -4.99 -28.18
CA SER A 44 29.16 -5.01 -27.27
C SER A 44 28.84 -4.48 -25.86
N VAL A 45 29.65 -4.88 -24.87
CA VAL A 45 29.54 -4.44 -23.46
C VAL A 45 29.67 -2.90 -23.36
N ASP A 46 30.43 -2.27 -24.25
CA ASP A 46 30.56 -0.81 -24.35
C ASP A 46 29.28 -0.11 -24.82
N GLU A 47 28.47 -0.77 -25.66
CA GLU A 47 27.18 -0.21 -26.14
C GLU A 47 26.10 -0.31 -25.08
N LEU A 48 26.07 -1.38 -24.30
CA LEU A 48 25.14 -1.55 -23.17
C LEU A 48 25.40 -0.54 -22.05
N THR A 49 26.67 -0.23 -21.77
CA THR A 49 27.04 0.79 -20.75
C THR A 49 26.72 2.21 -21.23
N ASN A 50 26.89 2.51 -22.53
CA ASN A 50 26.58 3.83 -23.10
C ASN A 50 25.08 4.13 -23.13
N GLY A 51 24.23 3.15 -23.42
CA GLY A 51 22.78 3.30 -23.39
C GLY A 51 22.26 3.64 -21.99
N LEU A 52 22.71 2.89 -20.97
CA LEU A 52 22.26 3.05 -19.57
C LEU A 52 22.65 4.39 -18.91
N ILE A 53 23.67 5.09 -19.40
CA ILE A 53 24.07 6.40 -18.87
C ILE A 53 23.13 7.52 -19.33
N GLN A 54 22.35 7.28 -20.38
CA GLN A 54 21.56 8.30 -21.09
C GLN A 54 20.06 8.18 -20.85
N GLU A 55 19.61 7.04 -20.33
CA GLU A 55 18.19 6.79 -20.09
C GLU A 55 17.72 7.51 -18.84
N ASP A 56 16.61 8.23 -18.99
CA ASP A 56 15.91 8.81 -17.84
C ASP A 56 15.18 7.66 -17.11
N LEU A 57 15.76 7.20 -16.02
CA LEU A 57 15.19 6.13 -15.20
C LEU A 57 13.83 6.49 -14.58
N ARG A 58 13.37 7.72 -14.74
CA ARG A 58 12.04 8.16 -14.33
C ARG A 58 11.03 8.07 -15.48
N ASP A 59 11.49 7.89 -16.72
CA ASP A 59 10.61 7.62 -17.84
C ASP A 59 9.96 6.25 -17.68
N ILE A 60 8.62 6.24 -17.74
CA ILE A 60 7.82 5.03 -17.58
C ILE A 60 8.17 3.99 -18.64
N ALA A 61 8.42 4.41 -19.88
CA ALA A 61 8.75 3.49 -20.97
C ALA A 61 10.07 2.76 -20.70
N VAL A 62 11.08 3.49 -20.22
CA VAL A 62 12.38 2.93 -19.84
C VAL A 62 12.22 1.94 -18.66
N GLN A 63 11.41 2.29 -17.67
CA GLN A 63 11.15 1.40 -16.54
C GLN A 63 10.41 0.12 -16.96
N GLU A 64 9.45 0.24 -17.89
CA GLU A 64 8.71 -0.91 -18.43
C GLU A 64 9.64 -1.84 -19.24
N GLU A 65 10.63 -1.29 -19.96
CA GLU A 65 11.65 -2.10 -20.62
C GLU A 65 12.52 -2.88 -19.64
N PHE A 66 12.97 -2.26 -18.55
CA PHE A 66 13.70 -2.95 -17.49
C PHE A 66 12.86 -4.01 -16.78
N ILE A 67 11.58 -3.76 -16.55
CA ILE A 67 10.66 -4.72 -15.97
C ILE A 67 10.51 -5.92 -16.90
N ASP A 68 10.31 -5.69 -18.20
CA ASP A 68 10.19 -6.77 -19.19
C ASP A 68 11.48 -7.60 -19.25
N GLU A 69 12.65 -6.95 -19.31
CA GLU A 69 13.95 -7.63 -19.30
C GLU A 69 14.12 -8.50 -18.05
N TYR A 70 13.84 -7.95 -16.88
CA TYR A 70 13.98 -8.67 -15.61
C TYR A 70 13.02 -9.84 -15.47
N LEU A 71 11.79 -9.68 -15.95
CA LEU A 71 10.77 -10.72 -15.83
C LEU A 71 10.85 -11.82 -16.89
N LYS A 72 11.72 -11.74 -17.89
CA LYS A 72 11.91 -12.81 -18.90
C LYS A 72 12.23 -14.15 -18.26
N ASP A 73 13.02 -14.17 -17.21
CA ASP A 73 13.39 -15.39 -16.49
C ASP A 73 12.22 -16.01 -15.71
N TYR A 74 11.23 -15.21 -15.37
CA TYR A 74 10.03 -15.64 -14.62
C TYR A 74 8.87 -16.07 -15.53
N GLN A 75 8.96 -15.84 -16.86
CA GLN A 75 7.95 -16.19 -17.85
C GLN A 75 6.51 -15.82 -17.44
N PRO A 76 6.22 -14.56 -17.10
CA PRO A 76 4.88 -14.14 -16.69
C PRO A 76 3.89 -14.28 -17.85
N THR A 77 2.60 -14.49 -17.52
CA THR A 77 1.56 -14.41 -18.54
C THR A 77 1.43 -12.98 -19.08
N PRO A 78 0.99 -12.79 -20.33
CA PRO A 78 0.80 -11.44 -20.89
C PRO A 78 -0.11 -10.54 -20.05
N GLU A 79 -1.14 -11.14 -19.41
CA GLU A 79 -2.04 -10.42 -18.53
C GLU A 79 -1.32 -9.98 -17.24
N ALA A 80 -0.52 -10.85 -16.65
CA ALA A 80 0.25 -10.54 -15.45
C ALA A 80 1.29 -9.43 -15.74
N LEU A 81 1.97 -9.50 -16.88
CA LEU A 81 2.91 -8.46 -17.31
C LEU A 81 2.23 -7.11 -17.49
N LYS A 82 1.05 -7.08 -18.13
CA LYS A 82 0.26 -5.87 -18.27
C LYS A 82 -0.13 -5.27 -16.92
N GLN A 83 -0.59 -6.09 -15.99
CA GLN A 83 -0.93 -5.64 -14.64
C GLN A 83 0.30 -5.10 -13.88
N VAL A 84 1.49 -5.71 -14.07
CA VAL A 84 2.75 -5.20 -13.50
C VAL A 84 3.07 -3.81 -14.07
N PHE A 85 2.87 -3.56 -15.37
CA PHE A 85 3.03 -2.24 -15.97
C PHE A 85 2.02 -1.22 -15.43
N ASP A 86 0.75 -1.63 -15.28
CA ASP A 86 -0.27 -0.77 -14.69
C ASP A 86 0.07 -0.39 -13.24
N MET A 87 0.60 -1.33 -12.45
CA MET A 87 1.13 -1.05 -11.12
C MET A 87 2.31 -0.08 -11.16
N ASN A 88 3.22 -0.26 -12.14
CA ASN A 88 4.34 0.65 -12.30
C ASN A 88 3.88 2.09 -12.57
N ARG A 89 2.91 2.27 -13.47
CA ARG A 89 2.30 3.58 -13.78
C ARG A 89 1.61 4.19 -12.57
N LYS A 90 0.82 3.39 -11.85
CA LYS A 90 0.13 3.80 -10.62
C LYS A 90 1.10 4.33 -9.57
N PHE A 91 2.12 3.56 -9.23
CA PHE A 91 3.09 3.95 -8.20
C PHE A 91 4.03 5.06 -8.69
N ASN A 92 4.32 5.13 -10.00
CA ASN A 92 5.11 6.22 -10.56
C ASN A 92 4.41 7.57 -10.34
N ALA A 93 3.11 7.65 -10.60
CA ALA A 93 2.33 8.86 -10.36
C ALA A 93 2.35 9.31 -8.89
N VAL A 94 2.31 8.35 -7.94
CA VAL A 94 2.39 8.65 -6.50
C VAL A 94 3.78 9.18 -6.12
N VAL A 95 4.85 8.55 -6.62
CA VAL A 95 6.22 8.93 -6.30
C VAL A 95 6.57 10.28 -6.94
N GLU A 96 6.12 10.55 -8.17
CA GLU A 96 6.34 11.84 -8.84
C GLU A 96 5.65 13.01 -8.14
N ASP A 97 4.46 12.80 -7.58
CA ASP A 97 3.76 13.83 -6.79
C ASP A 97 4.51 14.19 -5.50
N GLU A 98 5.27 13.26 -4.95
CA GLU A 98 6.05 13.48 -3.73
C GLU A 98 7.41 14.14 -4.00
N GLU A 99 8.05 13.82 -5.12
CA GLU A 99 9.43 14.23 -5.43
C GLU A 99 9.63 14.61 -6.91
N ASP A 100 9.21 15.78 -7.28
CA ASP A 100 9.57 16.42 -8.56
C ASP A 100 10.92 17.15 -8.44
N VAL A 101 12.00 16.39 -8.13
CA VAL A 101 13.36 16.92 -8.06
C VAL A 101 13.95 16.95 -9.47
N ARG A 102 14.39 18.12 -9.93
CA ARG A 102 15.05 18.26 -11.23
C ARG A 102 16.44 17.64 -11.19
N ARG A 103 16.73 16.75 -12.12
CA ARG A 103 18.04 16.07 -12.25
C ARG A 103 18.97 16.77 -13.24
N ASN A 104 20.25 16.43 -13.20
CA ASN A 104 21.30 17.04 -14.03
C ASN A 104 21.35 18.57 -13.91
N ILE A 105 21.06 19.12 -12.72
CA ILE A 105 21.25 20.54 -12.43
C ILE A 105 22.60 20.77 -11.82
N SER A 106 23.32 21.76 -12.36
CA SER A 106 24.51 22.34 -11.77
C SER A 106 24.17 23.73 -11.25
N TRP A 107 24.32 23.95 -9.96
CA TRP A 107 24.06 25.23 -9.32
C TRP A 107 25.32 25.79 -8.68
N LYS A 108 25.41 27.10 -8.59
CA LYS A 108 26.58 27.82 -8.06
C LYS A 108 26.17 28.60 -6.84
N LEU A 109 26.83 28.33 -5.71
CA LEU A 109 26.66 29.13 -4.52
C LEU A 109 27.32 30.48 -4.69
N LYS A 110 26.55 31.56 -4.56
CA LYS A 110 27.04 32.92 -4.78
C LYS A 110 27.32 33.63 -3.49
N LYS A 111 26.40 33.60 -2.55
CA LYS A 111 26.48 34.31 -1.29
C LYS A 111 25.75 33.58 -0.18
N VAL A 112 26.31 33.62 1.02
CA VAL A 112 25.64 33.13 2.24
C VAL A 112 25.75 34.18 3.32
N GLU A 113 24.62 34.53 3.92
CA GLU A 113 24.57 35.41 5.08
C GLU A 113 23.84 34.72 6.22
N TRP A 114 24.25 34.98 7.43
CA TRP A 114 23.53 34.49 8.59
C TRP A 114 23.70 35.38 9.80
N ASP A 115 22.66 35.42 10.60
CA ASP A 115 22.56 36.18 11.84
C ASP A 115 22.08 35.24 12.96
N ASN A 116 22.75 35.30 14.09
CA ASN A 116 22.35 34.64 15.34
C ASN A 116 22.10 33.12 15.22
N LEU A 117 22.77 32.44 14.27
CA LEU A 117 22.76 31.01 14.13
C LEU A 117 23.87 30.38 15.00
N PHE A 118 23.49 29.38 15.80
CA PHE A 118 24.40 28.64 16.72
C PHE A 118 25.13 29.56 17.68
N ASN A 119 26.45 29.70 17.55
CA ASN A 119 27.27 30.60 18.37
C ASN A 119 27.65 31.89 17.66
N TYR A 120 27.13 32.11 16.45
CA TYR A 120 27.39 33.32 15.67
C TYR A 120 26.55 34.51 16.15
N GLY A 121 27.11 35.71 15.96
CA GLY A 121 26.41 36.97 16.10
C GLY A 121 25.71 37.40 14.80
N GLU A 122 25.47 38.68 14.65
CA GLU A 122 24.85 39.26 13.46
C GLU A 122 25.87 39.63 12.38
N SER A 123 25.38 39.80 11.14
CA SER A 123 26.14 40.31 9.99
C SER A 123 27.30 39.42 9.54
N ASN A 124 27.13 38.09 9.65
CA ASN A 124 28.08 37.15 9.05
C ASN A 124 27.75 36.95 7.57
N CYS A 125 28.78 36.98 6.74
CA CYS A 125 28.66 36.87 5.29
C CYS A 125 29.85 36.11 4.70
N ILE A 126 29.59 35.25 3.70
CA ILE A 126 30.60 34.64 2.85
C ILE A 126 30.21 34.87 1.41
N ASP A 127 31.09 35.53 0.65
CA ASP A 127 30.88 35.82 -0.78
C ASP A 127 31.62 34.78 -1.65
N PHE A 128 30.96 33.70 -1.99
CA PHE A 128 31.47 32.60 -2.83
C PHE A 128 31.74 33.03 -4.29
N SER A 129 31.20 34.18 -4.72
CA SER A 129 31.51 34.68 -6.07
C SER A 129 33.02 35.00 -6.24
N LYS A 130 33.66 35.41 -5.16
CA LYS A 130 35.07 35.76 -5.10
C LYS A 130 35.97 34.61 -4.70
N MET A 131 35.38 33.45 -4.36
CA MET A 131 36.17 32.29 -3.84
C MET A 131 36.38 31.28 -4.95
N GLU A 132 37.62 30.97 -5.21
CA GLU A 132 38.02 29.89 -6.14
C GLU A 132 39.14 29.08 -5.48
N GLY A 133 39.16 27.76 -5.74
CA GLY A 133 40.16 26.86 -5.21
C GLY A 133 39.82 26.34 -3.82
N ILE A 134 40.85 26.05 -3.04
CA ILE A 134 40.74 25.51 -1.69
C ILE A 134 40.65 26.64 -0.70
N VAL A 135 39.51 26.70 -0.01
CA VAL A 135 39.22 27.74 1.00
C VAL A 135 39.25 27.09 2.40
N GLY A 136 40.24 27.38 3.16
CA GLY A 136 40.39 26.86 4.53
C GLY A 136 39.55 27.65 5.52
N ILE A 137 38.68 26.94 6.27
CA ILE A 137 37.93 27.52 7.39
C ILE A 137 38.76 27.29 8.66
N LEU A 138 39.39 28.34 9.14
CA LEU A 138 40.33 28.29 10.25
C LEU A 138 39.74 28.93 11.52
N GLY A 139 40.16 28.45 12.67
CA GLY A 139 39.70 28.94 13.96
C GLY A 139 40.00 27.95 15.08
N LYS A 140 39.94 28.44 16.32
CA LYS A 140 40.14 27.59 17.52
C LYS A 140 39.03 26.50 17.59
N ASN A 141 39.32 25.44 18.31
CA ASN A 141 38.28 24.45 18.59
C ASN A 141 37.11 25.12 19.29
N PHE A 142 35.88 24.67 18.96
CA PHE A 142 34.61 25.28 19.42
C PHE A 142 34.39 26.72 18.96
N SER A 143 35.06 27.19 17.91
CA SER A 143 34.80 28.52 17.34
C SER A 143 33.54 28.56 16.48
N GLY A 144 33.05 27.40 16.01
CA GLY A 144 31.85 27.33 15.14
C GLY A 144 32.18 26.99 13.70
N LYS A 145 33.36 26.45 13.39
CA LYS A 145 33.77 26.08 12.02
C LYS A 145 32.70 25.24 11.28
N SER A 146 32.30 24.12 11.86
CA SER A 146 31.29 23.24 11.26
C SER A 146 29.89 23.87 11.27
N SER A 147 29.62 24.85 12.13
CA SER A 147 28.33 25.55 12.16
C SER A 147 28.09 26.44 10.94
N ILE A 148 29.13 26.81 10.18
CA ILE A 148 28.99 27.49 8.87
C ILE A 148 28.24 26.57 7.91
N ILE A 149 28.63 25.28 7.85
CA ILE A 149 27.96 24.27 7.02
C ILE A 149 26.51 24.13 7.44
N ASP A 150 26.27 23.97 8.75
CA ASP A 150 24.91 23.86 9.31
C ASP A 150 24.06 25.11 9.05
N SER A 151 24.68 26.30 8.92
CA SER A 151 23.96 27.53 8.54
C SER A 151 23.49 27.48 7.07
N ILE A 152 24.30 26.95 6.16
CA ILE A 152 23.90 26.71 4.77
C ILE A 152 22.76 25.68 4.71
N LEU A 153 22.92 24.54 5.41
CA LEU A 153 21.92 23.47 5.45
C LEU A 153 20.59 23.93 6.08
N TYR A 154 20.65 24.73 7.15
CA TYR A 154 19.47 25.32 7.75
C TYR A 154 18.74 26.21 6.76
N THR A 155 19.48 27.07 6.07
CA THR A 155 18.86 28.05 5.17
C THR A 155 18.18 27.39 4.00
N ILE A 156 18.84 26.41 3.35
CA ILE A 156 18.28 25.72 2.17
C ILE A 156 17.25 24.65 2.59
N TYR A 157 17.62 23.74 3.53
CA TYR A 157 16.87 22.54 3.82
C TYR A 157 16.13 22.52 5.15
N ASN A 158 16.23 23.60 5.95
CA ASN A 158 15.64 23.68 7.31
C ASN A 158 16.12 22.56 8.26
N THR A 159 17.35 22.12 8.14
CA THR A 159 17.94 21.06 8.95
C THR A 159 19.44 21.29 9.13
N THR A 160 20.12 20.41 9.85
CA THR A 160 21.57 20.45 10.07
C THR A 160 22.20 19.11 9.66
N SER A 161 23.51 19.06 9.55
CA SER A 161 24.26 17.82 9.24
C SER A 161 23.95 16.66 10.21
N LYS A 162 23.58 16.95 11.45
CA LYS A 162 23.24 15.96 12.49
C LYS A 162 21.77 15.62 12.63
N ASN A 163 20.93 16.12 11.76
CA ASN A 163 19.51 15.81 11.50
C ASN A 163 18.54 15.77 12.72
N ASN A 164 18.94 16.14 13.92
CA ASN A 164 18.18 15.92 15.16
C ASN A 164 17.89 17.20 15.97
N ARG A 165 17.98 18.38 15.36
CA ARG A 165 17.83 19.61 16.14
C ARG A 165 16.49 20.30 15.85
N LYS A 166 15.81 20.67 16.93
CA LYS A 166 14.69 21.61 16.83
C LYS A 166 15.23 23.00 16.45
N ASN A 167 14.54 23.74 15.60
CA ASN A 167 14.94 25.08 15.18
C ASN A 167 15.19 26.04 16.36
N PHE A 168 14.50 25.82 17.49
CA PHE A 168 14.78 26.51 18.74
C PHE A 168 16.27 26.40 19.17
N ASN A 169 16.89 25.23 18.99
CA ASN A 169 18.28 24.99 19.38
C ASN A 169 19.30 25.54 18.37
N LEU A 170 18.86 26.01 17.22
CA LEU A 170 19.71 26.62 16.20
C LEU A 170 19.90 28.10 16.44
N ILE A 171 18.95 28.73 17.13
CA ILE A 171 19.02 30.13 17.50
C ILE A 171 20.07 30.28 18.61
N ASN A 172 20.91 31.27 18.49
CA ASN A 172 21.89 31.61 19.53
C ASN A 172 21.20 31.68 20.89
N GLN A 173 21.83 31.12 21.92
CA GLN A 173 21.20 31.04 23.25
C GLN A 173 20.83 32.41 23.82
N ASN A 174 21.59 33.44 23.47
CA ASN A 174 21.42 34.83 23.94
C ASN A 174 20.50 35.66 23.06
N GLU A 175 19.95 35.08 22.00
CA GLU A 175 19.14 35.77 21.03
C GLU A 175 17.75 35.14 20.88
N ASP A 176 16.77 35.93 20.45
CA ASP A 176 15.39 35.47 20.28
C ASP A 176 15.04 35.07 18.84
N TRP A 177 15.94 35.35 17.92
CA TRP A 177 15.77 35.08 16.49
C TRP A 177 17.08 34.69 15.82
N CYS A 178 16.96 34.02 14.68
CA CYS A 178 18.06 33.81 13.75
C CYS A 178 17.57 33.94 12.30
N ARG A 179 18.50 34.26 11.42
CA ARG A 179 18.28 34.40 9.98
C ARG A 179 19.40 33.67 9.23
N GLY A 180 19.01 33.02 8.15
CA GLY A 180 19.93 32.53 7.11
C GLY A 180 19.45 33.02 5.75
N TYR A 181 20.38 33.45 4.90
CA TYR A 181 20.14 33.91 3.55
C TYR A 181 21.17 33.31 2.60
N VAL A 182 20.71 32.79 1.44
CA VAL A 182 21.60 32.29 0.39
C VAL A 182 21.19 32.82 -0.98
N GLU A 183 22.18 33.14 -1.79
CA GLU A 183 22.02 33.36 -3.22
C GLU A 183 22.70 32.23 -4.01
N ILE A 184 21.96 31.66 -4.96
CA ILE A 184 22.41 30.53 -5.78
C ILE A 184 22.10 30.80 -7.24
N ASP A 185 23.07 30.62 -8.11
CA ASP A 185 22.94 30.80 -9.54
C ASP A 185 22.68 29.43 -10.24
N ILE A 186 21.67 29.38 -11.09
CA ILE A 186 21.42 28.25 -12.00
C ILE A 186 21.23 28.80 -13.41
N GLY A 187 22.19 28.56 -14.28
CA GLY A 187 22.18 29.12 -15.63
C GLY A 187 22.21 30.66 -15.60
N THR A 188 21.13 31.29 -16.10
CA THR A 188 20.99 32.77 -16.14
C THR A 188 20.15 33.33 -15.00
N LYS A 189 19.75 32.49 -14.04
CA LYS A 189 18.85 32.87 -12.94
C LYS A 189 19.57 32.81 -11.61
N THR A 190 19.31 33.81 -10.76
CA THR A 190 19.73 33.81 -9.36
C THR A 190 18.53 33.51 -8.47
N TYR A 191 18.64 32.51 -7.67
CA TYR A 191 17.67 32.12 -6.64
C TYR A 191 18.11 32.65 -5.29
N SER A 192 17.20 33.22 -4.54
CA SER A 192 17.45 33.65 -3.16
C SER A 192 16.50 32.92 -2.20
N ILE A 193 17.08 32.38 -1.12
CA ILE A 193 16.34 31.75 -0.03
C ILE A 193 16.67 32.52 1.25
N GLU A 194 15.67 33.04 1.91
CA GLU A 194 15.78 33.60 3.24
C GLU A 194 14.94 32.77 4.22
N ARG A 195 15.56 32.36 5.32
CA ARG A 195 14.88 31.62 6.38
C ARG A 195 15.13 32.30 7.73
N LYS A 196 14.04 32.57 8.43
CA LYS A 196 14.09 33.22 9.74
C LYS A 196 13.36 32.37 10.77
N SER A 197 13.99 32.10 11.89
CA SER A 197 13.35 31.44 13.04
C SER A 197 13.33 32.38 14.24
N THR A 198 12.19 32.43 14.93
CA THR A 198 11.96 33.28 16.11
C THR A 198 11.48 32.42 17.27
N LYS A 199 12.07 32.56 18.44
CA LYS A 199 11.67 31.89 19.68
C LYS A 199 10.28 32.36 20.10
N TYR A 200 9.45 31.47 20.58
CA TYR A 200 8.19 31.79 21.24
C TYR A 200 7.84 30.73 22.28
N ILE A 201 7.05 31.16 23.26
CA ILE A 201 6.57 30.27 24.33
C ILE A 201 5.23 29.69 23.92
N LYS A 202 5.15 28.38 23.76
CA LYS A 202 3.92 27.68 23.48
C LYS A 202 3.31 27.16 24.76
N LYS A 203 2.08 27.55 25.04
CA LYS A 203 1.31 27.05 26.18
C LYS A 203 0.41 25.90 25.72
N LEU A 204 0.68 24.69 26.15
CA LEU A 204 -0.13 23.50 25.88
C LEU A 204 -0.49 22.80 27.19
N LYS A 205 -1.78 22.67 27.47
CA LYS A 205 -2.30 22.00 28.69
C LYS A 205 -1.63 22.48 29.99
N GLY A 206 -1.40 23.81 30.12
CA GLY A 206 -0.80 24.38 31.32
C GLY A 206 0.72 24.24 31.47
N LYS A 207 1.40 23.62 30.47
CA LYS A 207 2.87 23.58 30.40
C LYS A 207 3.36 24.57 29.36
N GLU A 208 4.33 25.38 29.73
CA GLU A 208 5.07 26.24 28.81
C GLU A 208 6.22 25.44 28.19
N THR A 209 6.33 25.49 26.88
CA THR A 209 7.44 24.89 26.12
C THR A 209 8.01 25.94 25.18
N ASP A 210 9.32 26.06 25.19
CA ASP A 210 10.03 26.93 24.26
C ASP A 210 10.06 26.27 22.90
N GLU A 211 9.52 26.95 21.90
CA GLU A 211 9.50 26.52 20.50
C GLU A 211 10.02 27.65 19.60
N ALA A 212 10.29 27.33 18.34
CA ALA A 212 10.62 28.32 17.33
C ALA A 212 9.64 28.27 16.17
N LYS A 213 9.17 29.44 15.75
CA LYS A 213 8.45 29.62 14.49
C LYS A 213 9.46 29.92 13.41
N THR A 214 9.35 29.24 12.28
CA THR A 214 10.22 29.43 11.12
C THR A 214 9.41 29.90 9.93
N ASP A 215 9.82 31.00 9.34
CA ASP A 215 9.30 31.53 8.09
C ASP A 215 10.37 31.37 6.99
N VAL A 216 9.97 31.22 5.74
CA VAL A 216 10.87 31.06 4.60
C VAL A 216 10.36 31.85 3.40
N GLU A 217 11.27 32.53 2.71
CA GLU A 217 11.04 33.23 1.46
C GLU A 217 11.94 32.66 0.38
N PHE A 218 11.37 32.38 -0.79
CA PHE A 218 12.06 31.81 -1.93
C PHE A 218 11.72 32.60 -3.17
N ASN A 219 12.73 33.25 -3.78
CA ASN A 219 12.57 34.09 -4.94
C ASN A 219 13.56 33.72 -6.04
N VAL A 220 13.21 34.03 -7.27
CA VAL A 220 14.09 33.89 -8.43
C VAL A 220 14.17 35.23 -9.18
N CYS A 221 15.39 35.65 -9.50
CA CYS A 221 15.68 36.78 -10.35
C CYS A 221 16.27 36.29 -11.68
N ASP A 222 15.71 36.69 -12.80
CA ASP A 222 16.29 36.45 -14.10
C ASP A 222 17.34 37.56 -14.38
N ASN A 223 18.60 37.18 -14.45
CA ASN A 223 19.72 38.11 -14.62
C ASN A 223 19.74 38.82 -16.01
N ALA A 224 19.02 38.26 -16.98
CA ALA A 224 18.92 38.86 -18.31
C ALA A 224 17.88 39.98 -18.40
N THR A 225 16.75 39.79 -17.65
CA THR A 225 15.64 40.74 -17.69
C THR A 225 15.53 41.60 -16.42
N GLY A 226 16.24 41.25 -15.35
CA GLY A 226 16.14 41.88 -14.05
C GLY A 226 14.81 41.64 -13.32
N THR A 227 13.94 40.77 -13.85
CA THR A 227 12.65 40.47 -13.24
C THR A 227 12.79 39.50 -12.07
N SER A 228 12.24 39.88 -10.92
CA SER A 228 12.15 38.99 -9.75
C SER A 228 10.77 38.38 -9.62
N THR A 229 10.70 37.09 -9.35
CA THR A 229 9.45 36.35 -9.15
C THR A 229 9.53 35.56 -7.85
N SER A 230 8.47 35.61 -7.05
CA SER A 230 8.37 34.78 -5.86
C SER A 230 7.98 33.35 -6.22
N LEU A 231 8.68 32.38 -5.63
CA LEU A 231 8.42 30.94 -5.73
C LEU A 231 7.83 30.38 -4.43
N ASN A 232 7.35 31.26 -3.54
CA ASN A 232 6.69 30.87 -2.30
C ASN A 232 5.43 30.06 -2.57
N GLY A 233 5.22 29.00 -1.79
CA GLY A 233 3.95 28.31 -1.74
C GLY A 233 2.98 29.01 -0.77
N ILE A 234 1.74 28.53 -0.74
CA ILE A 234 0.72 29.02 0.21
C ILE A 234 1.12 28.76 1.67
N THR A 235 1.89 27.70 1.90
CA THR A 235 2.41 27.33 3.22
C THR A 235 3.93 27.18 3.17
N ARG A 236 4.59 27.31 4.32
CA ARG A 236 6.02 27.03 4.46
C ARG A 236 6.40 25.66 3.90
N MET A 237 5.59 24.61 4.18
CA MET A 237 5.87 23.25 3.68
C MET A 237 5.87 23.20 2.15
N GLN A 238 4.99 23.97 1.51
CA GLN A 238 4.93 24.04 0.06
C GLN A 238 6.11 24.84 -0.50
N THR A 239 6.56 25.90 0.17
CA THR A 239 7.80 26.61 -0.19
C THR A 239 9.02 25.68 -0.05
N ASP A 240 9.12 24.92 1.04
CA ASP A 240 10.17 23.92 1.25
C ASP A 240 10.14 22.82 0.16
N LYS A 241 8.93 22.42 -0.31
CA LYS A 241 8.78 21.50 -1.46
C LYS A 241 9.30 22.14 -2.76
N ASN A 242 8.99 23.42 -3.00
CA ASN A 242 9.48 24.15 -4.17
C ASN A 242 11.01 24.30 -4.18
N ILE A 243 11.63 24.52 -3.00
CA ILE A 243 13.09 24.56 -2.85
C ILE A 243 13.68 23.19 -3.22
N ARG A 244 13.14 22.09 -2.65
CA ARG A 244 13.61 20.74 -2.94
C ARG A 244 13.47 20.33 -4.40
N LYS A 245 12.43 20.79 -5.09
CA LYS A 245 12.27 20.57 -6.54
C LYS A 245 13.46 21.07 -7.37
N ILE A 246 14.14 22.09 -6.91
CA ILE A 246 15.24 22.74 -7.64
C ILE A 246 16.60 22.28 -7.15
N PHE A 247 16.79 22.22 -5.82
CA PHE A 247 18.10 21.96 -5.21
C PHE A 247 18.28 20.52 -4.72
N GLY A 248 17.27 19.69 -4.85
CA GLY A 248 17.28 18.32 -4.32
C GLY A 248 16.95 18.24 -2.83
N THR A 249 17.14 17.06 -2.27
CA THR A 249 16.99 16.80 -0.83
C THR A 249 18.29 17.13 -0.09
N ILE A 250 18.24 17.17 1.24
CA ILE A 250 19.46 17.29 2.04
C ILE A 250 20.38 16.09 1.81
N GLU A 251 19.83 14.89 1.67
CA GLU A 251 20.57 13.69 1.37
C GLU A 251 21.34 13.80 0.05
N ASP A 252 20.71 14.38 -0.98
CA ASP A 252 21.36 14.66 -2.25
C ASP A 252 22.55 15.60 -2.07
N PHE A 253 22.38 16.68 -1.29
CA PHE A 253 23.44 17.65 -1.01
C PHE A 253 24.60 17.01 -0.21
N LEU A 254 24.29 16.30 0.88
CA LEU A 254 25.29 15.61 1.68
C LEU A 254 26.05 14.58 0.84
N THR A 255 25.34 13.91 -0.06
CA THR A 255 25.94 12.92 -0.96
C THR A 255 26.85 13.54 -2.01
N THR A 256 26.46 14.69 -2.60
CA THR A 256 27.16 15.29 -3.74
C THR A 256 28.17 16.38 -3.35
N SER A 257 27.95 17.10 -2.26
CA SER A 257 28.68 18.33 -1.94
C SER A 257 29.42 18.30 -0.60
N MET A 258 29.26 17.25 0.21
CA MET A 258 29.88 17.20 1.54
C MET A 258 30.55 15.85 1.81
N ALA A 259 31.79 15.86 2.27
CA ALA A 259 32.50 14.68 2.80
C ALA A 259 32.90 14.95 4.24
N SER A 260 32.15 14.40 5.19
CA SER A 260 32.56 14.39 6.61
C SER A 260 33.45 13.20 6.93
N GLN A 261 34.26 13.31 7.98
CA GLN A 261 35.18 12.26 8.40
C GLN A 261 34.49 10.91 8.65
N LEU A 262 33.33 10.92 9.31
CA LEU A 262 32.59 9.70 9.67
C LEU A 262 31.84 9.10 8.50
N GLU A 263 31.26 9.92 7.63
CA GLU A 263 30.47 9.46 6.49
C GLU A 263 31.32 9.00 5.32
N SER A 264 32.52 9.56 5.12
CA SER A 264 33.43 9.10 4.09
C SER A 264 33.83 7.64 4.28
N LEU A 265 34.06 7.23 5.54
CA LEU A 265 34.39 5.85 5.89
C LEU A 265 33.18 4.93 6.03
N SER A 266 31.97 5.48 6.21
CA SER A 266 30.75 4.67 6.37
C SER A 266 30.55 3.75 5.18
N TYR A 267 30.72 4.25 3.95
CA TYR A 267 30.58 3.46 2.73
C TYR A 267 31.51 2.24 2.68
N ILE A 268 32.75 2.38 3.15
CA ILE A 268 33.73 1.28 3.20
C ILE A 268 33.38 0.28 4.30
N ASN A 269 32.98 0.77 5.47
CA ASN A 269 32.73 -0.06 6.65
C ASN A 269 31.38 -0.74 6.67
N GLU A 270 30.44 -0.31 5.82
CA GLU A 270 29.10 -0.87 5.74
C GLU A 270 29.06 -2.17 4.93
N GLY A 271 28.07 -3.04 5.25
CA GLY A 271 27.88 -4.30 4.52
C GLY A 271 27.28 -4.08 3.11
N SER A 272 27.31 -5.14 2.31
CA SER A 272 26.86 -5.17 0.90
C SER A 272 25.49 -4.51 0.66
N THR A 273 24.50 -4.75 1.54
CA THR A 273 23.17 -4.15 1.42
C THR A 273 23.23 -2.63 1.49
N LYS A 274 23.95 -2.10 2.45
CA LYS A 274 24.06 -0.64 2.63
C LYS A 274 24.87 0.01 1.50
N ARG A 275 25.90 -0.67 1.00
CA ARG A 275 26.64 -0.22 -0.19
C ARG A 275 25.75 -0.12 -1.42
N LYS A 276 24.86 -1.10 -1.64
CA LYS A 276 23.86 -1.06 -2.72
C LYS A 276 22.91 0.12 -2.57
N GLU A 277 22.41 0.39 -1.36
CA GLU A 277 21.55 1.54 -1.09
C GLU A 277 22.26 2.87 -1.42
N ILE A 278 23.52 3.02 -1.02
CA ILE A 278 24.29 4.23 -1.32
C ILE A 278 24.53 4.37 -2.83
N LEU A 279 24.92 3.27 -3.52
CA LEU A 279 25.04 3.30 -4.99
C LEU A 279 23.71 3.64 -5.67
N ALA A 280 22.62 3.09 -5.16
CA ALA A 280 21.29 3.40 -5.67
C ALA A 280 20.96 4.90 -5.57
N LYS A 281 21.37 5.58 -4.49
CA LYS A 281 21.25 7.04 -4.34
C LYS A 281 22.03 7.80 -5.42
N PHE A 282 23.31 7.51 -5.58
CA PHE A 282 24.15 8.16 -6.60
C PHE A 282 23.63 7.95 -8.02
N LEU A 283 23.05 6.79 -8.29
CA LEU A 283 22.54 6.39 -9.60
C LEU A 283 21.06 6.74 -9.82
N ASP A 284 20.42 7.43 -8.88
CA ASP A 284 18.99 7.81 -8.90
C ASP A 284 18.02 6.60 -8.99
N LEU A 285 18.37 5.52 -8.30
CA LEU A 285 17.57 4.28 -8.28
C LEU A 285 16.59 4.20 -7.10
N GLU A 286 16.55 5.21 -6.23
CA GLU A 286 15.66 5.23 -5.06
C GLU A 286 14.16 5.14 -5.43
N ILE A 287 13.81 5.53 -6.65
CA ILE A 287 12.45 5.41 -7.17
C ILE A 287 11.95 3.96 -7.11
N PHE A 288 12.81 2.98 -7.40
CA PHE A 288 12.45 1.57 -7.33
C PHE A 288 12.19 1.12 -5.88
N GLU A 289 13.02 1.57 -4.93
CA GLU A 289 12.82 1.26 -3.51
C GLU A 289 11.52 1.87 -2.96
N LYS A 290 11.17 3.09 -3.34
CA LYS A 290 9.92 3.74 -2.96
C LYS A 290 8.72 2.99 -3.51
N LYS A 291 8.76 2.60 -4.79
CA LYS A 291 7.73 1.77 -5.40
C LYS A 291 7.62 0.41 -4.72
N PHE A 292 8.74 -0.19 -4.32
CA PHE A 292 8.75 -1.43 -3.55
C PHE A 292 8.01 -1.28 -2.21
N LYS A 293 8.27 -0.20 -1.46
CA LYS A 293 7.61 0.07 -0.19
C LYS A 293 6.11 0.26 -0.37
N LEU A 294 5.69 1.06 -1.36
CA LEU A 294 4.27 1.27 -1.67
C LEU A 294 3.57 -0.05 -2.05
N ALA A 295 4.18 -0.86 -2.91
CA ALA A 295 3.62 -2.16 -3.31
C ALA A 295 3.56 -3.14 -2.14
N LYS A 296 4.56 -3.15 -1.27
CA LYS A 296 4.60 -4.00 -0.07
C LYS A 296 3.52 -3.62 0.93
N ASP A 297 3.30 -2.33 1.14
CA ASP A 297 2.27 -1.84 2.05
C ASP A 297 0.87 -2.17 1.50
N GLU A 298 0.63 -1.93 0.21
CA GLU A 298 -0.66 -2.24 -0.44
C GLU A 298 -0.92 -3.76 -0.49
N SER A 299 0.08 -4.58 -0.76
CA SER A 299 -0.06 -6.05 -0.84
C SER A 299 -0.10 -6.74 0.52
N GLY A 300 0.24 -6.05 1.61
CA GLY A 300 0.27 -6.61 2.95
C GLY A 300 -1.09 -7.12 3.42
N ASP A 301 -2.14 -6.33 3.18
CA ASP A 301 -3.52 -6.67 3.54
C ASP A 301 -4.04 -7.84 2.70
N LEU A 302 -3.71 -7.84 1.41
CA LEU A 302 -4.06 -8.92 0.48
C LEU A 302 -3.41 -10.24 0.90
N LYS A 303 -2.14 -10.22 1.27
CA LYS A 303 -1.42 -11.39 1.81
C LYS A 303 -2.06 -11.91 3.09
N GLY A 304 -2.48 -11.02 3.97
CA GLY A 304 -3.18 -11.36 5.20
C GLY A 304 -4.52 -12.04 4.94
N ALA A 305 -5.29 -11.54 3.97
CA ALA A 305 -6.56 -12.12 3.54
C ALA A 305 -6.38 -13.51 2.92
N ILE A 306 -5.43 -13.66 2.01
CA ILE A 306 -5.08 -14.95 1.38
C ILE A 306 -4.70 -15.98 2.46
N ARG A 307 -3.85 -15.61 3.42
CA ARG A 307 -3.44 -16.53 4.49
C ARG A 307 -4.61 -17.01 5.33
N LYS A 308 -5.57 -16.15 5.66
CA LYS A 308 -6.78 -16.54 6.41
C LYS A 308 -7.65 -17.51 5.62
N MET A 309 -7.68 -17.40 4.30
CA MET A 309 -8.47 -18.28 3.42
C MET A 309 -7.73 -19.57 3.06
N SER A 310 -6.40 -19.57 3.03
CA SER A 310 -5.59 -20.75 2.71
C SER A 310 -5.69 -21.89 3.74
N ASP A 311 -6.07 -21.55 5.00
CA ASP A 311 -6.25 -22.56 6.05
C ASP A 311 -7.55 -23.37 5.87
N ARG A 312 -8.43 -22.95 4.92
CA ARG A 312 -9.67 -23.64 4.57
C ARG A 312 -9.51 -24.32 3.21
N ASN A 313 -9.92 -25.57 3.14
CA ASN A 313 -9.99 -26.29 1.87
C ASN A 313 -11.36 -26.07 1.23
N ILE A 314 -11.57 -24.91 0.61
CA ILE A 314 -12.84 -24.50 0.00
C ILE A 314 -13.29 -25.49 -1.08
N GLU A 315 -12.36 -26.05 -1.84
CA GLU A 315 -12.62 -27.08 -2.87
C GLU A 315 -13.26 -28.33 -2.29
N ASP A 316 -12.75 -28.84 -1.16
CA ASP A 316 -13.33 -29.99 -0.50
C ASP A 316 -14.68 -29.66 0.14
N GLU A 317 -14.84 -28.45 0.70
CA GLU A 317 -16.13 -27.98 1.20
C GLU A 317 -17.17 -27.89 0.08
N ILE A 318 -16.80 -27.44 -1.13
CA ILE A 318 -17.68 -27.41 -2.31
C ILE A 318 -18.06 -28.85 -2.73
N LYS A 319 -17.08 -29.78 -2.81
CA LYS A 319 -17.34 -31.18 -3.17
C LYS A 319 -18.26 -31.85 -2.17
N GLU A 320 -18.01 -31.66 -0.89
CA GLU A 320 -18.81 -32.21 0.18
C GLU A 320 -20.25 -31.65 0.13
N SER A 321 -20.38 -30.33 -0.04
CA SER A 321 -21.67 -29.69 -0.15
C SER A 321 -22.44 -30.13 -1.41
N ASN A 322 -21.77 -30.27 -2.56
CA ASN A 322 -22.37 -30.80 -3.78
C ASN A 322 -22.80 -32.26 -3.63
N THR A 323 -22.00 -33.06 -2.92
CA THR A 323 -22.34 -34.46 -2.66
C THR A 323 -23.60 -34.58 -1.80
N GLU A 324 -23.68 -33.77 -0.75
CA GLU A 324 -24.89 -33.72 0.11
C GLU A 324 -26.10 -33.15 -0.63
N LEU A 325 -25.91 -32.10 -1.46
CA LEU A 325 -26.97 -31.59 -2.33
C LEU A 325 -27.53 -32.68 -3.24
N ALA A 326 -26.66 -33.40 -3.97
CA ALA A 326 -27.08 -34.47 -4.86
C ALA A 326 -27.82 -35.59 -4.10
N ARG A 327 -27.34 -35.92 -2.87
CA ARG A 327 -28.00 -36.89 -2.00
C ARG A 327 -29.40 -36.46 -1.58
N VAL A 328 -29.54 -35.19 -1.19
CA VAL A 328 -30.86 -34.65 -0.77
C VAL A 328 -31.79 -34.50 -1.97
N GLN A 329 -31.27 -34.07 -3.14
CA GLN A 329 -32.05 -34.01 -4.39
C GLN A 329 -32.56 -35.39 -4.82
N THR A 330 -31.72 -36.44 -4.71
CA THR A 330 -32.11 -37.82 -4.99
C THR A 330 -33.20 -38.30 -4.03
N LYS A 331 -33.08 -37.99 -2.75
CA LYS A 331 -34.13 -38.28 -1.75
C LYS A 331 -35.43 -37.55 -2.05
N LEU A 332 -35.31 -36.27 -2.44
CA LEU A 332 -36.48 -35.45 -2.80
C LEU A 332 -37.23 -36.05 -4.00
N LEU A 333 -36.51 -36.38 -5.08
CA LEU A 333 -37.09 -37.00 -6.28
C LEU A 333 -37.78 -38.32 -5.95
N ASN A 334 -37.14 -39.19 -5.18
CA ASN A 334 -37.73 -40.46 -4.77
C ASN A 334 -39.00 -40.25 -3.90
N ARG A 335 -38.95 -39.26 -3.01
CA ARG A 335 -40.06 -38.96 -2.14
C ARG A 335 -41.23 -38.30 -2.90
N GLN A 336 -40.96 -37.47 -3.90
CA GLN A 336 -41.96 -36.93 -4.80
C GLN A 336 -42.71 -38.04 -5.55
N ARG A 337 -41.95 -38.95 -6.19
CA ARG A 337 -42.50 -40.10 -6.90
C ARG A 337 -43.40 -40.95 -5.99
N LEU A 338 -42.91 -41.26 -4.78
CA LEU A 338 -43.66 -42.06 -3.81
C LEU A 338 -44.93 -41.35 -3.36
N ASN A 339 -44.86 -40.04 -3.19
CA ASN A 339 -46.03 -39.21 -2.85
C ASN A 339 -47.06 -39.19 -3.99
N GLU A 340 -46.61 -39.08 -5.25
CA GLU A 340 -47.48 -39.12 -6.44
C GLU A 340 -48.15 -40.49 -6.58
N GLU A 341 -47.40 -41.59 -6.43
CA GLU A 341 -47.93 -42.94 -6.46
C GLU A 341 -48.98 -43.18 -5.37
N ARG A 342 -48.74 -42.64 -4.15
CA ARG A 342 -49.70 -42.75 -3.07
C ARG A 342 -50.96 -41.89 -3.26
N VAL A 343 -50.80 -40.69 -3.85
CA VAL A 343 -51.98 -39.85 -4.19
C VAL A 343 -52.85 -40.55 -5.21
N MET A 344 -52.25 -41.22 -6.22
CA MET A 344 -53.02 -42.01 -7.19
C MET A 344 -53.71 -43.20 -6.52
N ALA A 345 -52.96 -43.92 -5.64
CA ALA A 345 -53.53 -45.07 -4.94
C ALA A 345 -54.71 -44.64 -3.99
N LEU A 346 -54.53 -43.48 -3.32
CA LEU A 346 -55.62 -42.93 -2.51
C LEU A 346 -56.87 -42.65 -3.34
N LYS A 347 -56.66 -42.02 -4.51
CA LYS A 347 -57.74 -41.70 -5.44
C LYS A 347 -58.45 -42.94 -5.95
N ASP A 348 -57.72 -44.01 -6.27
CA ASP A 348 -58.31 -45.31 -6.68
C ASP A 348 -59.12 -45.94 -5.58
N ARG A 349 -58.65 -45.85 -4.31
CA ARG A 349 -59.40 -46.33 -3.14
C ARG A 349 -60.66 -45.50 -2.89
N GLU A 350 -60.54 -44.15 -3.05
CA GLU A 350 -61.72 -43.26 -2.92
C GLU A 350 -62.77 -43.54 -4.00
N VAL A 351 -62.34 -43.80 -5.23
CA VAL A 351 -63.25 -44.23 -6.29
C VAL A 351 -63.91 -45.57 -5.95
N SER A 352 -63.15 -46.55 -5.46
CA SER A 352 -63.70 -47.87 -5.05
C SER A 352 -64.66 -47.73 -3.90
N LEU A 353 -64.38 -46.89 -2.88
CA LEU A 353 -65.29 -46.58 -1.79
C LEU A 353 -66.60 -45.90 -2.32
N GLY A 354 -66.46 -44.94 -3.25
CA GLY A 354 -67.58 -44.30 -3.93
C GLY A 354 -68.45 -45.32 -4.66
N GLN A 355 -67.90 -46.34 -5.32
CA GLN A 355 -68.64 -47.43 -5.99
C GLN A 355 -69.39 -48.29 -4.99
N ILE A 356 -68.71 -48.74 -3.89
CA ILE A 356 -69.30 -49.55 -2.85
C ILE A 356 -70.48 -48.76 -2.17
N ASN A 357 -70.20 -47.49 -1.81
CA ASN A 357 -71.22 -46.63 -1.23
C ASN A 357 -72.44 -46.44 -2.14
N SER A 358 -72.16 -46.30 -3.46
CA SER A 358 -73.29 -46.21 -4.42
C SER A 358 -74.10 -47.51 -4.49
N GLN A 359 -73.43 -48.66 -4.33
CA GLN A 359 -74.08 -49.93 -4.27
C GLN A 359 -74.92 -50.14 -2.99
N ILE A 360 -74.36 -49.76 -1.82
CA ILE A 360 -75.09 -49.83 -0.53
C ILE A 360 -76.30 -48.87 -0.54
N GLN A 361 -76.11 -47.65 -1.07
CA GLN A 361 -77.18 -46.64 -1.10
C GLN A 361 -78.23 -46.90 -2.18
N SER A 362 -77.95 -47.77 -3.14
CA SER A 362 -78.94 -48.20 -4.09
C SER A 362 -79.98 -49.14 -3.50
N ILE A 363 -79.82 -49.50 -2.20
CA ILE A 363 -80.76 -50.44 -1.48
C ILE A 363 -81.91 -49.65 -0.86
N PRO A 364 -83.10 -50.20 -0.83
CA PRO A 364 -84.39 -49.43 -0.74
C PRO A 364 -84.69 -48.72 0.59
N GLU A 365 -84.06 -48.89 1.70
CA GLU A 365 -84.34 -48.19 2.99
C GLU A 365 -84.06 -46.68 2.97
N GLU A 366 -83.05 -46.24 2.20
CA GLU A 366 -82.85 -44.79 2.05
C GLU A 366 -83.60 -44.12 0.92
N VAL A 367 -84.20 -44.88 0.09
CA VAL A 367 -85.05 -44.44 -1.05
C VAL A 367 -86.45 -43.97 -0.65
N ILE A 368 -86.82 -44.20 0.58
CA ILE A 368 -88.11 -43.78 1.10
C ILE A 368 -88.26 -42.26 1.26
N ASP A 369 -87.12 -41.50 1.30
CA ASP A 369 -87.19 -40.03 1.44
C ASP A 369 -86.49 -39.35 0.26
N ILE A 370 -87.11 -39.30 -0.88
CA ILE A 370 -86.66 -38.64 -2.11
C ILE A 370 -86.31 -37.15 -1.86
N LYS A 371 -86.97 -36.51 -0.86
CA LYS A 371 -86.65 -35.16 -0.43
C LYS A 371 -85.29 -35.02 0.24
N GLN A 372 -84.78 -36.05 0.98
CA GLN A 372 -83.50 -36.06 1.56
C GLN A 372 -82.37 -36.21 0.52
N VAL A 373 -82.65 -37.06 -0.52
CA VAL A 373 -81.68 -37.24 -1.63
C VAL A 373 -81.55 -35.93 -2.42
N LEU A 374 -82.70 -35.28 -2.75
CA LEU A 374 -82.66 -33.98 -3.43
C LEU A 374 -82.05 -32.86 -2.57
N GLY A 375 -82.27 -32.92 -1.21
CA GLY A 375 -81.64 -32.00 -0.29
C GLY A 375 -80.16 -32.13 -0.21
N LYS A 376 -79.69 -33.42 -0.17
CA LYS A 376 -78.23 -33.70 -0.20
C LYS A 376 -77.59 -33.31 -1.53
N LEU A 377 -78.24 -33.53 -2.65
CA LEU A 377 -77.80 -33.14 -3.99
C LEU A 377 -77.54 -31.64 -4.10
N LYS A 378 -78.56 -30.85 -3.56
CA LYS A 378 -78.47 -29.40 -3.53
C LYS A 378 -77.34 -28.85 -2.65
N ALA A 379 -77.18 -29.51 -1.50
CA ALA A 379 -76.04 -29.15 -0.56
C ALA A 379 -74.68 -29.39 -1.16
N VAL A 380 -74.51 -30.57 -1.81
CA VAL A 380 -73.19 -30.95 -2.40
C VAL A 380 -72.84 -30.06 -3.61
N LYS A 381 -73.90 -29.71 -4.45
CA LYS A 381 -73.71 -28.76 -5.54
C LYS A 381 -73.23 -27.39 -5.01
N SER A 382 -73.76 -26.92 -3.91
CA SER A 382 -73.36 -25.69 -3.27
C SER A 382 -71.95 -25.76 -2.68
N GLU A 383 -71.57 -26.92 -2.12
CA GLU A 383 -70.28 -27.15 -1.54
C GLU A 383 -69.20 -27.22 -2.63
N ALA A 384 -69.41 -27.95 -3.71
CA ALA A 384 -68.51 -28.01 -4.86
C ALA A 384 -68.25 -26.62 -5.46
N ALA A 385 -69.33 -25.83 -5.63
CA ALA A 385 -69.16 -24.44 -6.13
C ALA A 385 -68.34 -23.55 -5.21
N LYS A 386 -68.48 -23.71 -3.87
CA LYS A 386 -67.64 -22.96 -2.91
C LYS A 386 -66.16 -23.37 -2.97
N ILE A 387 -65.90 -24.68 -3.11
CA ILE A 387 -64.52 -25.20 -3.23
C ILE A 387 -63.89 -24.69 -4.54
N GLU A 388 -64.64 -24.68 -5.63
CA GLU A 388 -64.17 -24.17 -6.93
C GLU A 388 -63.82 -22.69 -6.89
N ILE A 389 -64.61 -21.87 -6.23
CA ILE A 389 -64.31 -20.44 -6.01
C ILE A 389 -63.06 -20.28 -5.16
N ASN A 390 -62.89 -21.05 -4.08
CA ASN A 390 -61.73 -21.01 -3.24
C ASN A 390 -60.47 -21.44 -3.98
N LEU A 391 -60.57 -22.47 -4.77
CA LEU A 391 -59.48 -23.00 -5.60
C LEU A 391 -59.02 -21.95 -6.63
N LYS A 392 -59.95 -21.22 -7.24
CA LYS A 392 -59.67 -20.11 -8.15
C LYS A 392 -58.92 -18.99 -7.45
N LYS A 393 -59.37 -18.56 -6.27
CA LYS A 393 -58.73 -17.52 -5.46
C LYS A 393 -57.30 -17.93 -5.02
N LYS A 394 -57.10 -19.20 -4.64
CA LYS A 394 -55.79 -19.70 -4.23
C LYS A 394 -54.81 -19.77 -5.41
N LYS A 395 -55.29 -20.18 -6.60
CA LYS A 395 -54.51 -20.16 -7.85
C LYS A 395 -54.06 -18.76 -8.20
N GLU A 396 -54.96 -17.76 -8.14
CA GLU A 396 -54.65 -16.37 -8.41
C GLU A 396 -53.62 -15.83 -7.41
N ARG A 397 -53.75 -16.23 -6.12
CA ARG A 397 -52.76 -15.85 -5.11
C ARG A 397 -51.39 -16.49 -5.38
N ALA A 398 -51.37 -17.76 -5.75
CA ALA A 398 -50.10 -18.45 -6.08
C ALA A 398 -49.37 -17.78 -7.26
N THR A 399 -50.14 -17.40 -8.30
CA THR A 399 -49.56 -16.69 -9.46
C THR A 399 -49.00 -15.32 -9.07
N ASN A 400 -49.68 -14.61 -8.16
CA ASN A 400 -49.21 -13.31 -7.67
C ASN A 400 -47.91 -13.46 -6.84
N GLU A 401 -47.88 -14.46 -5.95
CA GLU A 401 -46.69 -14.75 -5.15
C GLU A 401 -45.50 -15.22 -6.03
N GLU A 402 -45.78 -16.03 -7.08
CA GLU A 402 -44.76 -16.38 -8.08
C GLU A 402 -44.19 -15.14 -8.77
N GLY A 403 -45.07 -14.19 -9.16
CA GLY A 403 -44.62 -12.93 -9.76
C GLY A 403 -43.84 -12.05 -8.82
N LEU A 404 -44.15 -12.07 -7.52
CA LEU A 404 -43.40 -11.38 -6.50
C LEU A 404 -42.01 -12.02 -6.27
N LEU A 405 -41.99 -13.35 -6.18
CA LEU A 405 -40.77 -14.10 -6.04
C LEU A 405 -39.79 -13.83 -7.19
N GLN A 406 -40.30 -13.85 -8.41
CA GLN A 406 -39.52 -13.59 -9.61
C GLN A 406 -38.93 -12.16 -9.61
N LYS A 407 -39.66 -11.18 -9.10
CA LYS A 407 -39.17 -9.81 -8.95
C LYS A 407 -38.06 -9.72 -7.92
N ILE A 408 -38.22 -10.41 -6.80
CA ILE A 408 -37.19 -10.48 -5.75
C ILE A 408 -35.93 -11.18 -6.27
N GLU A 409 -36.11 -12.31 -6.97
CA GLU A 409 -34.99 -13.05 -7.55
C GLU A 409 -34.24 -12.23 -8.62
N ASN A 410 -34.96 -11.53 -9.48
CA ASN A 410 -34.36 -10.64 -10.46
C ASN A 410 -33.59 -9.47 -9.80
N PHE A 411 -34.10 -8.97 -8.68
CA PHE A 411 -33.45 -7.93 -7.93
C PHE A 411 -32.18 -8.46 -7.22
N ILE A 412 -32.28 -9.62 -6.58
CA ILE A 412 -31.13 -10.27 -5.92
C ILE A 412 -30.03 -10.61 -6.92
N ASN A 413 -30.40 -11.17 -8.09
CA ASN A 413 -29.44 -11.53 -9.13
C ASN A 413 -28.81 -10.30 -9.83
N GLY A 414 -29.46 -9.16 -9.80
CA GLY A 414 -28.94 -7.90 -10.34
C GLY A 414 -28.18 -7.04 -9.32
N PHE A 415 -28.18 -7.46 -8.07
CA PHE A 415 -27.54 -6.69 -7.00
C PHE A 415 -26.19 -7.26 -6.62
N ASP A 416 -25.17 -6.47 -6.81
CA ASP A 416 -23.79 -6.88 -6.49
C ASP A 416 -23.54 -6.79 -4.97
N ILE A 417 -23.95 -7.84 -4.27
CA ILE A 417 -23.74 -7.96 -2.83
C ILE A 417 -22.27 -8.16 -2.48
N GLU A 418 -21.50 -8.72 -3.44
CA GLU A 418 -20.06 -8.93 -3.23
C GLU A 418 -19.33 -7.59 -3.13
N ASP A 419 -19.66 -6.64 -3.99
CA ASP A 419 -19.07 -5.29 -3.89
C ASP A 419 -19.42 -4.63 -2.56
N VAL A 420 -20.65 -4.81 -2.07
CA VAL A 420 -21.06 -4.28 -0.76
C VAL A 420 -20.33 -4.98 0.37
N ASN A 421 -20.22 -6.32 0.33
CA ASN A 421 -19.54 -7.09 1.36
C ASN A 421 -18.02 -6.84 1.35
N ASN A 422 -17.42 -6.71 0.17
CA ASN A 422 -16.02 -6.34 0.03
C ASN A 422 -15.75 -4.96 0.65
N LYS A 423 -16.62 -4.00 0.36
CA LYS A 423 -16.52 -2.66 0.98
C LYS A 423 -16.72 -2.72 2.49
N LYS A 424 -17.64 -3.56 2.97
CA LYS A 424 -17.83 -3.80 4.42
C LYS A 424 -16.62 -4.43 5.07
N GLN A 425 -16.03 -5.41 4.41
CA GLN A 425 -14.85 -6.08 4.91
C GLN A 425 -13.68 -5.10 5.00
N ILE A 426 -13.44 -4.32 3.94
CA ILE A 426 -12.42 -3.27 3.93
C ILE A 426 -12.67 -2.25 5.05
N ALA A 427 -13.93 -1.87 5.26
CA ALA A 427 -14.29 -0.95 6.35
C ALA A 427 -14.03 -1.57 7.73
N SER A 428 -14.34 -2.86 7.89
CA SER A 428 -14.06 -3.61 9.13
C SER A 428 -12.56 -3.74 9.40
N GLU A 429 -11.77 -3.97 8.35
CA GLU A 429 -10.32 -4.02 8.45
C GLU A 429 -9.74 -2.66 8.86
N PHE A 430 -10.27 -1.59 8.28
CA PHE A 430 -9.91 -0.23 8.67
C PHE A 430 -10.30 0.07 10.12
N ALA A 431 -11.49 -0.35 10.54
CA ALA A 431 -11.95 -0.18 11.91
C ALA A 431 -11.08 -0.99 12.90
N HIS A 432 -10.76 -2.25 12.55
CA HIS A 432 -9.88 -3.08 13.38
C HIS A 432 -8.46 -2.47 13.46
N ARG A 433 -7.96 -1.98 12.32
CA ARG A 433 -6.66 -1.32 12.28
C ARG A 433 -6.64 -0.01 13.06
N LEU A 434 -7.75 0.70 13.03
CA LEU A 434 -7.94 1.92 13.80
C LEU A 434 -7.92 1.61 15.30
N GLN A 435 -8.59 0.54 15.71
CA GLN A 435 -8.56 0.06 17.09
C GLN A 435 -7.15 -0.33 17.55
N GLN A 436 -6.42 -1.07 16.71
CA GLN A 436 -5.03 -1.42 17.02
C GLN A 436 -4.15 -0.16 17.21
N ILE A 437 -4.34 0.83 16.33
CA ILE A 437 -3.60 2.10 16.44
C ILE A 437 -4.00 2.84 17.73
N GLU A 438 -5.26 2.78 18.14
CA GLU A 438 -5.74 3.36 19.39
C GLU A 438 -5.12 2.68 20.61
N ASP A 439 -5.05 1.36 20.57
CA ASP A 439 -4.42 0.57 21.62
C ASP A 439 -2.91 0.86 21.70
N GLU A 440 -2.23 0.91 20.55
CA GLU A 440 -0.82 1.28 20.46
C GLU A 440 -0.57 2.73 20.95
N ILE A 441 -1.45 3.67 20.63
CA ILE A 441 -1.39 5.04 21.17
C ILE A 441 -1.51 5.00 22.69
N SER A 442 -2.49 4.26 23.21
CA SER A 442 -2.72 4.12 24.66
C SER A 442 -1.52 3.49 25.37
N GLU A 443 -0.90 2.49 24.73
CA GLU A 443 0.31 1.86 25.26
C GLU A 443 1.50 2.83 25.28
N HIS A 444 1.68 3.58 24.20
CA HIS A 444 2.70 4.61 24.10
C HIS A 444 2.48 5.77 25.08
N GLU A 445 1.24 6.15 25.30
CA GLU A 445 0.87 7.17 26.30
C GLU A 445 1.15 6.66 27.74
N SER A 446 0.81 5.42 27.99
CA SER A 446 1.09 4.76 29.28
C SER A 446 2.60 4.66 29.52
N ARG A 447 3.34 4.27 28.48
CA ARG A 447 4.81 4.20 28.53
C ARG A 447 5.44 5.57 28.77
N LYS A 448 4.90 6.60 28.14
CA LYS A 448 5.29 8.00 28.32
C LYS A 448 5.09 8.42 29.79
N GLN A 449 3.95 8.10 30.39
CA GLN A 449 3.67 8.41 31.79
C GLN A 449 4.64 7.72 32.75
N ILE A 450 5.02 6.47 32.45
CA ILE A 450 5.99 5.71 33.26
C ILE A 450 7.37 6.36 33.13
N ILE A 451 7.75 6.77 31.94
CA ILE A 451 9.02 7.46 31.67
C ILE A 451 9.05 8.80 32.40
N GLU A 452 7.97 9.57 32.36
CA GLU A 452 7.84 10.87 33.04
C GLU A 452 7.96 10.73 34.58
N LYS A 453 7.32 9.68 35.13
CA LYS A 453 7.47 9.35 36.56
C LYS A 453 8.89 8.96 36.94
N LYS A 454 9.61 8.25 36.07
CA LYS A 454 11.03 7.90 36.29
C LYS A 454 11.94 9.13 36.24
N ILE A 455 11.64 10.06 35.36
CA ILE A 455 12.40 11.31 35.22
C ILE A 455 12.15 12.27 36.42
N ASP A 456 10.94 12.27 36.95
CA ASP A 456 10.58 13.12 38.09
C ASP A 456 11.26 12.68 39.41
N LEU A 457 11.61 11.39 39.49
CA LEU A 457 12.42 10.85 40.57
C LEU A 457 13.84 11.45 40.62
N LEU A 458 14.36 11.92 39.47
CA LEU A 458 15.64 12.61 39.40
C LEU A 458 15.64 13.99 40.08
N LYS A 459 14.48 14.64 40.18
CA LYS A 459 14.34 15.96 40.77
C LYS A 459 14.28 15.94 42.30
N THR A 460 13.93 14.76 42.84
CA THR A 460 13.67 14.58 44.28
C THR A 460 14.75 13.80 45.02
N ALA A 461 15.78 13.34 44.31
CA ALA A 461 16.85 12.55 44.94
C ALA A 461 17.79 13.40 45.80
N PRO A 462 17.85 13.19 47.11
CA PRO A 462 18.61 14.02 48.04
C PRO A 462 20.10 13.63 48.14
N CYS A 463 20.70 13.15 47.04
CA CYS A 463 22.09 12.63 47.07
C CYS A 463 23.09 13.60 46.44
N SER A 464 24.30 13.70 46.99
CA SER A 464 25.36 14.50 46.45
C SER A 464 25.90 13.98 45.11
N TYR A 465 26.34 14.87 44.25
CA TYR A 465 26.73 14.64 42.86
C TYR A 465 27.70 13.46 42.62
N LYS A 466 28.56 13.16 43.58
CA LYS A 466 29.55 12.03 43.52
C LYS A 466 28.94 10.64 43.69
N LEU A 467 27.78 10.54 44.29
CA LEU A 467 27.08 9.25 44.54
C LEU A 467 26.05 8.91 43.41
N GLN A 468 25.73 9.88 42.60
CA GLN A 468 24.74 9.70 41.54
C GLN A 468 25.28 8.85 40.38
N GLU A 469 26.59 8.82 40.12
CA GLU A 469 27.16 8.07 38.98
C GLU A 469 27.19 6.55 39.17
N LYS A 470 27.02 6.03 40.37
CA LYS A 470 27.04 4.59 40.67
C LYS A 470 25.68 4.03 41.13
N CYS A 471 24.67 4.84 41.18
CA CYS A 471 23.34 4.42 41.59
C CYS A 471 22.53 3.89 40.44
N HIS A 472 22.09 2.64 40.53
CA HIS A 472 21.31 1.97 39.51
C HIS A 472 19.99 2.71 39.18
N PHE A 473 19.38 3.34 40.19
CA PHE A 473 18.13 4.12 40.02
C PHE A 473 18.32 5.42 39.24
N VAL A 474 19.47 6.06 39.36
CA VAL A 474 19.79 7.29 38.62
C VAL A 474 20.19 6.96 37.18
N SER A 475 20.86 5.82 36.98
CA SER A 475 21.15 5.28 35.64
C SER A 475 19.86 4.97 34.90
N ASP A 476 18.92 4.31 35.56
CA ASP A 476 17.63 3.92 34.96
C ASP A 476 16.77 5.14 34.58
N ALA A 477 16.85 6.21 35.34
CA ALA A 477 16.16 7.46 35.04
C ALA A 477 16.85 8.30 33.93
N ARG A 478 18.14 8.15 33.73
CA ARG A 478 18.87 8.76 32.58
C ARG A 478 18.55 8.04 31.26
N HIS A 479 18.48 6.73 31.30
CA HIS A 479 18.02 5.98 30.12
C HIS A 479 16.55 6.31 29.74
N ALA A 480 15.74 6.66 30.75
CA ALA A 480 14.37 7.10 30.50
C ALA A 480 14.28 8.45 29.75
N ILE A 481 15.30 9.30 29.83
CA ILE A 481 15.36 10.55 29.07
C ILE A 481 15.55 10.27 27.56
N ASP A 482 16.41 9.30 27.26
CA ASP A 482 16.66 8.91 25.86
C ASP A 482 15.45 8.24 25.21
N ASP A 483 14.67 7.51 26.00
CA ASP A 483 13.44 6.86 25.53
C ASP A 483 12.26 7.83 25.31
N THR A 484 12.29 9.01 25.93
CA THR A 484 11.23 10.03 25.77
C THR A 484 11.05 10.45 24.31
N ASN A 485 12.15 10.60 23.59
CA ASN A 485 12.10 11.06 22.19
C ASN A 485 11.60 9.97 21.26
N ARG A 486 11.93 8.70 21.51
CA ARG A 486 11.41 7.55 20.74
C ARG A 486 9.90 7.40 20.89
N VAL A 487 9.39 7.53 22.12
CA VAL A 487 7.96 7.41 22.38
C VAL A 487 7.17 8.57 21.77
N LYS A 488 7.72 9.80 21.76
CA LYS A 488 7.05 10.95 21.13
C LYS A 488 6.96 10.84 19.61
N ILE A 489 8.00 10.32 18.97
CA ILE A 489 7.99 10.13 17.50
C ILE A 489 6.97 9.07 17.12
N GLY A 490 6.93 7.95 17.88
CA GLY A 490 5.95 6.89 17.66
C GLY A 490 4.51 7.41 17.80
N LEU A 491 4.23 8.19 18.83
CA LEU A 491 2.91 8.78 19.07
C LEU A 491 2.43 9.71 17.94
N ASN A 492 3.34 10.51 17.39
CA ASN A 492 2.99 11.41 16.30
C ASN A 492 2.67 10.67 14.99
N GLN A 493 3.42 9.61 14.70
CA GLN A 493 3.16 8.76 13.55
C GLN A 493 1.82 8.02 13.67
N LEU A 494 1.56 7.46 14.85
CA LEU A 494 0.32 6.74 15.11
C LEU A 494 -0.91 7.66 15.05
N THR A 495 -0.78 8.89 15.55
CA THR A 495 -1.88 9.89 15.50
C THR A 495 -2.17 10.35 14.05
N LEU A 496 -1.16 10.43 13.22
CA LEU A 496 -1.34 10.75 11.80
C LEU A 496 -2.03 9.59 11.07
N ASN A 497 -1.56 8.37 11.33
CA ASN A 497 -2.16 7.16 10.77
C ASN A 497 -3.62 6.99 11.21
N LYS A 498 -3.91 7.25 12.48
CA LYS A 498 -5.28 7.26 13.01
C LYS A 498 -6.16 8.20 12.19
N LYS A 499 -5.71 9.44 12.00
CA LYS A 499 -6.48 10.48 11.29
C LYS A 499 -6.76 10.15 9.83
N THR A 500 -5.79 9.50 9.16
CA THR A 500 -5.96 9.08 7.76
C THR A 500 -6.92 7.90 7.62
N LEU A 501 -6.86 6.94 8.56
CA LEU A 501 -7.76 5.80 8.58
C LEU A 501 -9.18 6.19 8.95
N THR A 502 -9.37 7.08 9.93
CA THR A 502 -10.68 7.60 10.30
C THR A 502 -11.35 8.26 9.10
N LYS A 503 -10.59 9.10 8.37
CA LYS A 503 -11.12 9.76 7.18
C LYS A 503 -11.55 8.77 6.09
N LYS A 504 -10.77 7.73 5.86
CA LYS A 504 -11.11 6.67 4.90
C LYS A 504 -12.35 5.88 5.33
N LEU A 505 -12.49 5.63 6.63
CA LEU A 505 -13.65 4.94 7.17
C LEU A 505 -14.92 5.79 7.01
N ASP A 506 -14.84 7.09 7.29
CA ASP A 506 -15.95 8.03 7.12
C ASP A 506 -16.39 8.15 5.65
N GLU A 507 -15.43 8.17 4.72
CA GLU A 507 -15.71 8.21 3.27
C GLU A 507 -16.45 6.96 2.77
N MET A 508 -16.26 5.82 3.42
CA MET A 508 -16.91 4.56 3.03
C MET A 508 -18.38 4.47 3.46
N ASN A 509 -18.82 5.36 4.35
CA ASN A 509 -20.22 5.46 4.79
C ASN A 509 -20.79 4.09 5.21
N VAL A 510 -20.17 3.48 6.21
CA VAL A 510 -20.43 2.10 6.66
C VAL A 510 -21.90 1.85 6.96
N ASP A 511 -22.60 2.84 7.53
CA ASP A 511 -24.02 2.75 7.85
C ASP A 511 -24.88 2.46 6.62
N LYS A 512 -24.52 3.03 5.46
CA LYS A 512 -25.22 2.72 4.20
C LYS A 512 -24.90 1.34 3.68
N LEU A 513 -23.67 0.89 3.84
CA LEU A 513 -23.27 -0.46 3.44
C LEU A 513 -23.96 -1.50 4.30
N ASP A 514 -24.11 -1.22 5.61
CA ASP A 514 -24.88 -2.05 6.52
C ASP A 514 -26.38 -2.06 6.17
N GLU A 515 -26.90 -0.91 5.79
CA GLU A 515 -28.28 -0.79 5.32
C GLU A 515 -28.52 -1.60 4.04
N TYR A 516 -27.62 -1.52 3.07
CA TYR A 516 -27.72 -2.28 1.81
C TYR A 516 -27.57 -3.78 2.04
N SER A 517 -26.58 -4.19 2.85
CA SER A 517 -26.39 -5.59 3.23
C SER A 517 -27.61 -6.13 3.97
N SER A 518 -28.15 -5.35 4.91
CA SER A 518 -29.33 -5.73 5.68
C SER A 518 -30.59 -5.84 4.80
N LYS A 519 -30.77 -4.90 3.87
CA LYS A 519 -31.88 -4.95 2.91
C LYS A 519 -31.76 -6.14 1.96
N TYR A 520 -30.57 -6.46 1.52
CA TYR A 520 -30.32 -7.63 0.67
C TYR A 520 -30.67 -8.92 1.41
N ILE A 521 -30.19 -9.08 2.64
CA ILE A 521 -30.49 -10.23 3.49
C ILE A 521 -32.01 -10.33 3.71
N LEU A 522 -32.66 -9.21 4.04
CA LEU A 522 -34.09 -9.16 4.27
C LEU A 522 -34.92 -9.55 3.02
N LEU A 523 -34.45 -9.14 1.83
CA LEU A 523 -35.08 -9.57 0.57
C LEU A 523 -34.84 -11.05 0.30
N GLN A 524 -33.63 -11.55 0.63
CA GLN A 524 -33.30 -12.98 0.51
C GLN A 524 -34.18 -13.84 1.45
N GLU A 525 -34.30 -13.43 2.72
CA GLU A 525 -35.17 -14.06 3.69
C GLU A 525 -36.65 -14.01 3.22
N ARG A 526 -37.06 -12.85 2.67
CA ARG A 526 -38.39 -12.67 2.13
C ARG A 526 -38.65 -13.58 0.92
N GLY A 527 -37.65 -13.75 0.04
CA GLY A 527 -37.74 -14.68 -1.09
C GLY A 527 -37.89 -16.14 -0.63
N VAL A 528 -37.12 -16.53 0.42
CA VAL A 528 -37.26 -17.86 1.03
C VAL A 528 -38.64 -18.05 1.65
N ALA A 529 -39.14 -17.04 2.37
CA ALA A 529 -40.47 -17.08 2.98
C ALA A 529 -41.57 -17.24 1.93
N ILE A 530 -41.53 -16.42 0.85
CA ILE A 530 -42.50 -16.51 -0.26
C ILE A 530 -42.42 -17.89 -0.95
N ARG A 531 -41.21 -18.43 -1.13
CA ARG A 531 -41.02 -19.77 -1.73
C ARG A 531 -41.65 -20.86 -0.85
N SER A 532 -41.54 -20.74 0.46
CA SER A 532 -42.18 -21.61 1.43
C SER A 532 -43.69 -21.44 1.40
N GLU A 533 -44.19 -20.18 1.41
CA GLU A 533 -45.63 -19.89 1.30
C GLU A 533 -46.23 -20.41 -0.02
N LEU A 534 -45.52 -20.26 -1.13
CA LEU A 534 -45.89 -20.77 -2.44
C LEU A 534 -45.98 -22.31 -2.44
N SER A 535 -45.04 -22.97 -1.79
CA SER A 535 -45.08 -24.42 -1.65
C SER A 535 -46.28 -24.89 -0.85
N THR A 536 -46.56 -24.22 0.29
CA THR A 536 -47.75 -24.54 1.11
C THR A 536 -49.05 -24.24 0.34
N LEU A 537 -49.06 -23.13 -0.41
CA LEU A 537 -50.23 -22.76 -1.22
C LEU A 537 -50.50 -23.75 -2.35
N LYS A 538 -49.45 -24.25 -3.03
CA LYS A 538 -49.58 -25.30 -4.05
C LYS A 538 -50.11 -26.59 -3.46
N ILE A 539 -49.67 -26.96 -2.26
CA ILE A 539 -50.19 -28.12 -1.53
C ILE A 539 -51.67 -27.94 -1.20
N ASP A 540 -52.06 -26.73 -0.76
CA ASP A 540 -53.47 -26.44 -0.44
C ASP A 540 -54.35 -26.39 -1.66
N ILE A 541 -53.83 -25.96 -2.81
CA ILE A 541 -54.52 -26.03 -4.09
C ILE A 541 -54.78 -27.50 -4.46
N GLU A 542 -53.80 -28.37 -4.27
CA GLU A 542 -54.01 -29.80 -4.56
C GLU A 542 -55.02 -30.45 -3.58
N LYS A 543 -54.98 -30.05 -2.29
CA LYS A 543 -55.97 -30.50 -1.32
C LYS A 543 -57.40 -30.11 -1.73
N ASP A 544 -57.55 -28.83 -2.17
CA ASP A 544 -58.90 -28.34 -2.58
C ASP A 544 -59.35 -28.98 -3.92
N LYS A 545 -58.45 -29.29 -4.87
CA LYS A 545 -58.75 -30.08 -6.06
C LYS A 545 -59.29 -31.47 -5.68
N VAL A 546 -58.66 -32.13 -4.72
CA VAL A 546 -59.09 -33.45 -4.23
C VAL A 546 -60.47 -33.37 -3.60
N LYS A 547 -60.74 -32.29 -2.82
CA LYS A 547 -62.06 -32.05 -2.23
C LYS A 547 -63.10 -31.79 -3.31
N LEU A 548 -62.77 -31.05 -4.34
CA LEU A 548 -63.69 -30.75 -5.46
C LEU A 548 -63.99 -32.04 -6.24
N LEU A 549 -62.97 -32.86 -6.51
CA LEU A 549 -63.18 -34.16 -7.14
C LEU A 549 -64.08 -35.07 -6.31
N LYS A 550 -63.92 -35.06 -4.96
CA LYS A 550 -64.79 -35.82 -4.06
C LYS A 550 -66.26 -35.31 -4.14
N ALA A 551 -66.41 -33.96 -4.15
CA ALA A 551 -67.75 -33.36 -4.24
C ALA A 551 -68.46 -33.69 -5.60
N ASN A 552 -67.66 -33.60 -6.70
CA ASN A 552 -68.17 -33.92 -8.02
C ASN A 552 -68.55 -35.44 -8.17
N SER A 553 -67.68 -36.32 -7.65
CA SER A 553 -67.98 -37.78 -7.62
C SER A 553 -69.21 -38.08 -6.78
N LEU A 554 -69.40 -37.31 -5.68
CA LEU A 554 -70.63 -37.46 -4.88
C LEU A 554 -71.87 -36.95 -5.59
N LEU A 555 -71.77 -35.88 -6.41
CA LEU A 555 -72.85 -35.37 -7.23
C LEU A 555 -73.29 -36.41 -8.27
N ASP A 556 -72.31 -36.98 -9.01
CA ASP A 556 -72.53 -37.99 -10.00
C ASP A 556 -73.27 -39.21 -9.40
N THR A 557 -72.89 -39.60 -8.19
CA THR A 557 -73.54 -40.74 -7.48
C THR A 557 -74.95 -40.40 -6.98
N LEU A 558 -75.19 -39.13 -6.61
CA LEU A 558 -76.51 -38.70 -6.20
C LEU A 558 -77.52 -38.60 -7.39
N GLU A 559 -76.99 -38.15 -8.56
CA GLU A 559 -77.77 -38.12 -9.82
C GLU A 559 -78.04 -39.53 -10.38
N GLU A 560 -77.07 -40.45 -10.23
CA GLU A 560 -77.28 -41.85 -10.56
C GLU A 560 -78.29 -42.55 -9.63
N LYS A 561 -78.35 -42.18 -8.34
CA LYS A 561 -79.39 -42.68 -7.40
C LYS A 561 -80.77 -42.29 -7.78
N GLU A 562 -80.96 -41.10 -8.29
CA GLU A 562 -82.24 -40.66 -8.81
C GLU A 562 -82.67 -41.54 -9.98
N LYS A 563 -81.76 -42.04 -10.78
CA LYS A 563 -81.94 -42.88 -11.94
C LYS A 563 -82.04 -44.38 -11.64
N LEU A 564 -81.27 -44.87 -10.68
CA LEU A 564 -81.15 -46.28 -10.28
C LEU A 564 -82.32 -46.74 -9.38
N TYR A 565 -83.20 -45.84 -8.87
CA TYR A 565 -84.35 -46.20 -8.08
C TYR A 565 -85.40 -47.06 -8.90
N GLU A 566 -85.39 -46.90 -10.21
CA GLU A 566 -86.26 -47.61 -11.07
C GLU A 566 -85.80 -49.04 -11.45
N ASP A 567 -84.49 -49.40 -11.31
CA ASP A 567 -83.92 -50.63 -11.95
C ASP A 567 -83.47 -51.74 -10.99
N ASN A 568 -83.40 -51.57 -9.63
CA ASN A 568 -82.72 -52.59 -8.82
C ASN A 568 -83.48 -53.21 -7.67
N ARG A 569 -84.12 -54.36 -7.95
CA ARG A 569 -84.74 -55.21 -6.96
C ARG A 569 -83.90 -56.40 -6.46
N GLU A 570 -82.79 -56.66 -7.07
CA GLU A 570 -81.94 -57.86 -6.82
C GLU A 570 -80.71 -57.71 -5.87
N VAL A 571 -80.45 -56.51 -5.39
CA VAL A 571 -79.18 -56.22 -4.72
C VAL A 571 -79.26 -56.28 -3.18
N ILE A 572 -80.41 -56.63 -2.61
CA ILE A 572 -80.61 -56.60 -1.13
C ILE A 572 -79.90 -57.72 -0.40
N GLU A 573 -79.59 -58.92 -1.06
CA GLU A 573 -78.98 -60.08 -0.39
C GLU A 573 -77.46 -59.94 -0.07
N ASN A 574 -76.75 -58.87 -0.48
CA ASN A 574 -75.34 -58.65 -0.25
C ASN A 574 -74.95 -57.49 0.69
N LEU A 575 -75.92 -56.94 1.42
CA LEU A 575 -75.75 -55.71 2.23
C LEU A 575 -74.66 -55.80 3.30
N GLU A 576 -74.55 -56.91 4.08
CA GLU A 576 -73.58 -57.09 5.15
C GLU A 576 -72.12 -57.14 4.62
N GLY A 577 -71.95 -57.78 3.48
CA GLY A 577 -70.60 -57.87 2.84
C GLY A 577 -70.15 -56.50 2.29
N LEU A 578 -71.07 -55.70 1.73
CA LEU A 578 -70.76 -54.38 1.23
C LEU A 578 -70.45 -53.40 2.35
N GLN A 579 -71.19 -53.49 3.49
CA GLN A 579 -70.90 -52.61 4.68
C GLN A 579 -69.53 -52.91 5.30
N GLN A 580 -69.13 -54.23 5.33
CA GLN A 580 -67.79 -54.56 5.80
C GLN A 580 -66.70 -54.01 4.89
N GLN A 581 -66.86 -54.08 3.59
CA GLN A 581 -65.89 -53.53 2.62
C GLN A 581 -65.82 -51.99 2.71
N GLU A 582 -66.95 -51.30 2.98
CA GLU A 582 -67.04 -49.84 3.21
C GLU A 582 -66.16 -49.43 4.40
N ILE A 583 -66.34 -50.11 5.57
CA ILE A 583 -65.59 -49.83 6.77
C ILE A 583 -64.13 -50.09 6.54
N GLN A 584 -63.76 -51.17 5.87
CA GLN A 584 -62.36 -51.50 5.61
C GLN A 584 -61.71 -50.48 4.68
N LEU A 585 -62.33 -50.07 3.57
CA LEU A 585 -61.84 -49.06 2.64
C LEU A 585 -61.75 -47.68 3.30
N SER A 586 -62.76 -47.30 4.12
CA SER A 586 -62.70 -46.03 4.86
C SER A 586 -61.54 -45.99 5.83
N GLN A 587 -61.21 -47.05 6.53
CA GLN A 587 -60.01 -47.14 7.41
C GLN A 587 -58.73 -47.07 6.59
N GLU A 588 -58.67 -47.76 5.46
CA GLU A 588 -57.49 -47.67 4.55
C GLU A 588 -57.28 -46.25 4.04
N ILE A 589 -58.37 -45.56 3.64
CA ILE A 589 -58.30 -44.17 3.16
C ILE A 589 -57.82 -43.23 4.27
N GLU A 590 -58.34 -43.38 5.52
CA GLU A 590 -57.92 -42.57 6.67
C GLU A 590 -56.42 -42.75 6.96
N MET A 591 -55.96 -44.02 7.03
CA MET A 591 -54.55 -44.32 7.22
C MET A 591 -53.64 -43.72 6.12
N MET A 592 -54.06 -43.90 4.85
CA MET A 592 -53.30 -43.33 3.71
C MET A 592 -53.27 -41.82 3.72
N THR A 593 -54.35 -41.16 4.16
CA THR A 593 -54.38 -39.70 4.28
C THR A 593 -53.42 -39.18 5.35
N VAL A 594 -53.37 -39.82 6.53
CA VAL A 594 -52.42 -39.48 7.59
C VAL A 594 -50.98 -39.69 7.14
N GLU A 595 -50.70 -40.78 6.44
CA GLU A 595 -49.39 -41.04 5.89
C GLU A 595 -48.96 -40.00 4.83
N LEU A 596 -49.88 -39.58 3.97
CA LEU A 596 -49.67 -38.54 2.97
C LEU A 596 -49.34 -37.20 3.63
N GLU A 597 -49.97 -36.85 4.73
CA GLU A 597 -49.69 -35.62 5.46
C GLU A 597 -48.26 -35.61 6.07
N THR A 598 -47.85 -36.75 6.63
CA THR A 598 -46.48 -36.89 7.14
C THR A 598 -45.44 -36.83 6.02
N GLN A 599 -45.71 -37.43 4.86
CA GLN A 599 -44.82 -37.38 3.69
C GLN A 599 -44.70 -35.97 3.10
N LYS A 600 -45.76 -35.17 3.14
CA LYS A 600 -45.74 -33.77 2.70
C LYS A 600 -44.87 -32.90 3.61
N ALA A 601 -44.91 -33.13 4.92
CA ALA A 601 -44.04 -32.46 5.87
C ALA A 601 -42.55 -32.78 5.56
N GLU A 602 -42.24 -34.06 5.32
CA GLU A 602 -40.89 -34.47 4.95
C GLU A 602 -40.42 -33.86 3.62
N LEU A 603 -41.31 -33.70 2.64
CA LEU A 603 -41.02 -33.04 1.37
C LEU A 603 -40.65 -31.58 1.58
N ILE A 604 -41.35 -30.86 2.44
CA ILE A 604 -41.04 -29.45 2.77
C ILE A 604 -39.65 -29.35 3.38
N ASP A 605 -39.28 -30.24 4.31
CA ASP A 605 -37.94 -30.26 4.92
C ASP A 605 -36.86 -30.57 3.90
N LEU A 606 -37.12 -31.46 2.94
CA LEU A 606 -36.18 -31.75 1.86
C LEU A 606 -36.03 -30.56 0.92
N TYR A 607 -37.08 -29.85 0.52
CA TYR A 607 -37.00 -28.63 -0.26
C TYR A 607 -36.21 -27.56 0.44
N THR A 608 -36.45 -27.34 1.73
CA THR A 608 -35.69 -26.39 2.54
C THR A 608 -34.21 -26.76 2.59
N SER A 609 -33.92 -28.06 2.71
CA SER A 609 -32.54 -28.56 2.72
C SER A 609 -31.85 -28.37 1.38
N VAL A 610 -32.52 -28.61 0.27
CA VAL A 610 -32.01 -28.34 -1.09
C VAL A 610 -31.65 -26.86 -1.23
N GLY A 611 -32.58 -25.96 -0.91
CA GLY A 611 -32.35 -24.52 -1.01
C GLY A 611 -31.18 -24.04 -0.16
N ARG A 612 -31.03 -24.59 1.05
CA ARG A 612 -29.88 -24.28 1.92
C ARG A 612 -28.53 -24.72 1.34
N PHE A 613 -28.48 -25.93 0.73
CA PHE A 613 -27.24 -26.42 0.13
C PHE A 613 -26.91 -25.68 -1.17
N GLU A 614 -27.91 -25.32 -1.98
CA GLU A 614 -27.72 -24.51 -3.18
C GLU A 614 -27.16 -23.12 -2.84
N GLN A 615 -27.72 -22.47 -1.83
CA GLN A 615 -27.19 -21.20 -1.34
C GLN A 615 -25.75 -21.36 -0.82
N LYS A 616 -25.49 -22.38 0.02
CA LYS A 616 -24.14 -22.65 0.53
C LYS A 616 -23.13 -22.87 -0.59
N ASN A 617 -23.51 -23.62 -1.63
CA ASN A 617 -22.66 -23.83 -2.79
C ASN A 617 -22.36 -22.53 -3.54
N THR A 618 -23.35 -21.69 -3.74
CA THR A 618 -23.17 -20.39 -4.39
C THR A 618 -22.21 -19.51 -3.60
N GLU A 619 -22.31 -19.47 -2.28
CA GLU A 619 -21.41 -18.73 -1.41
C GLU A 619 -19.98 -19.29 -1.43
N LEU A 620 -19.84 -20.61 -1.40
CA LEU A 620 -18.51 -21.27 -1.45
C LEU A 620 -17.83 -21.03 -2.80
N VAL A 621 -18.56 -21.12 -3.91
CA VAL A 621 -18.01 -20.81 -5.24
C VAL A 621 -17.57 -19.35 -5.32
N ALA A 622 -18.37 -18.41 -4.84
CA ALA A 622 -18.00 -17.01 -4.80
C ALA A 622 -16.76 -16.76 -3.92
N GLN A 623 -16.63 -17.46 -2.80
CA GLN A 623 -15.43 -17.41 -1.95
C GLN A 623 -14.20 -17.97 -2.67
N ARG A 624 -14.33 -19.10 -3.40
CA ARG A 624 -13.24 -19.66 -4.20
C ARG A 624 -12.78 -18.69 -5.28
N ASP A 625 -13.72 -18.15 -6.06
CA ASP A 625 -13.41 -17.23 -7.15
C ASP A 625 -12.75 -15.93 -6.63
N ASN A 626 -13.19 -15.44 -5.47
CA ASN A 626 -12.55 -14.31 -4.79
C ASN A 626 -11.13 -14.66 -4.31
N TYR A 627 -10.94 -15.85 -3.76
CA TYR A 627 -9.62 -16.33 -3.33
C TYR A 627 -8.64 -16.46 -4.50
N GLU A 628 -9.08 -17.04 -5.63
CA GLU A 628 -8.27 -17.16 -6.85
C GLU A 628 -7.90 -15.79 -7.41
N ARG A 629 -8.86 -14.85 -7.42
CA ARG A 629 -8.58 -13.46 -7.84
C ARG A 629 -7.55 -12.80 -6.94
N MET A 630 -7.70 -12.92 -5.62
CA MET A 630 -6.71 -12.38 -4.67
C MET A 630 -5.34 -13.02 -4.84
N GLN A 631 -5.26 -14.31 -5.13
CA GLN A 631 -3.99 -14.99 -5.41
C GLN A 631 -3.34 -14.45 -6.69
N GLN A 632 -4.11 -14.23 -7.75
CA GLN A 632 -3.60 -13.65 -8.99
C GLN A 632 -3.09 -12.22 -8.76
N GLU A 633 -3.87 -11.38 -8.07
CA GLU A 633 -3.47 -10.02 -7.71
C GLU A 633 -2.19 -10.02 -6.86
N TYR A 634 -2.09 -10.92 -5.87
CA TYR A 634 -0.89 -11.04 -5.05
C TYR A 634 0.31 -11.55 -5.83
N THR A 635 0.12 -12.51 -6.73
CA THR A 635 1.20 -13.02 -7.60
C THR A 635 1.75 -11.89 -8.48
N THR A 636 0.88 -11.08 -9.05
CA THR A 636 1.27 -9.90 -9.84
C THR A 636 2.02 -8.88 -8.97
N ALA A 637 1.52 -8.61 -7.76
CA ALA A 637 2.19 -7.73 -6.81
C ALA A 637 3.56 -8.29 -6.37
N ASP A 638 3.69 -9.59 -6.18
CA ASP A 638 4.97 -10.24 -5.85
C ASP A 638 5.97 -10.12 -7.00
N LEU A 639 5.54 -10.31 -8.26
CA LEU A 639 6.37 -10.08 -9.43
C LEU A 639 6.85 -8.62 -9.49
N PHE A 640 5.95 -7.67 -9.30
CA PHE A 640 6.31 -6.25 -9.27
C PHE A 640 7.29 -5.95 -8.12
N MET A 641 7.04 -6.46 -6.92
CA MET A 641 7.93 -6.27 -5.78
C MET A 641 9.31 -6.87 -6.02
N ARG A 642 9.43 -8.01 -6.72
CA ARG A 642 10.73 -8.59 -7.09
C ARG A 642 11.50 -7.67 -8.03
N CYS A 643 10.82 -7.10 -9.02
CA CYS A 643 11.44 -6.10 -9.90
C CYS A 643 11.96 -4.89 -9.11
N MET A 644 11.14 -4.36 -8.20
CA MET A 644 11.44 -3.13 -7.45
C MET A 644 12.33 -3.36 -6.23
N HIS A 645 12.58 -4.62 -5.83
CA HIS A 645 13.42 -4.95 -4.68
C HIS A 645 14.87 -4.48 -4.90
N ALA A 646 15.58 -4.19 -3.81
CA ALA A 646 16.99 -3.77 -3.87
C ALA A 646 17.93 -4.75 -4.61
N ASN A 647 17.57 -6.03 -4.70
CA ASN A 647 18.27 -7.05 -5.49
C ASN A 647 17.60 -7.32 -6.85
N GLY A 648 16.63 -6.51 -7.28
CA GLY A 648 15.98 -6.59 -8.58
C GLY A 648 16.64 -5.67 -9.60
N ILE A 649 15.81 -4.95 -10.36
CA ILE A 649 16.25 -4.03 -11.43
C ILE A 649 17.33 -3.06 -10.96
N SER A 650 17.17 -2.49 -9.75
CA SER A 650 18.20 -1.58 -9.20
C SER A 650 19.59 -2.21 -9.14
N TYR A 651 19.64 -3.49 -8.75
CA TYR A 651 20.94 -4.18 -8.67
C TYR A 651 21.49 -4.56 -10.05
N ASP A 652 20.64 -4.90 -10.99
CA ASP A 652 21.08 -5.18 -12.37
C ASP A 652 21.60 -3.92 -13.05
N ILE A 653 20.99 -2.76 -12.81
CA ILE A 653 21.52 -1.47 -13.27
C ILE A 653 22.86 -1.18 -12.59
N ILE A 654 22.98 -1.41 -11.28
CA ILE A 654 24.25 -1.26 -10.57
C ILE A 654 25.34 -2.15 -11.20
N LYS A 655 25.06 -3.45 -11.41
CA LYS A 655 26.00 -4.38 -12.04
C LYS A 655 26.49 -3.89 -13.41
N LYS A 656 25.56 -3.46 -14.24
CA LYS A 656 25.86 -2.94 -15.59
C LYS A 656 26.73 -1.66 -15.53
N ARG A 657 26.65 -0.88 -14.44
CA ARG A 657 27.43 0.37 -14.25
C ARG A 657 28.76 0.19 -13.47
N LEU A 658 28.96 -0.96 -12.79
CA LEU A 658 30.18 -1.20 -12.02
C LEU A 658 31.48 -1.06 -12.84
N PRO A 659 31.57 -1.57 -14.08
CA PRO A 659 32.79 -1.40 -14.88
C PRO A 659 33.15 0.07 -15.10
N LEU A 660 32.17 0.90 -15.38
CA LEU A 660 32.37 2.34 -15.55
C LEU A 660 32.82 3.02 -14.25
N ILE A 661 32.21 2.64 -13.13
CA ILE A 661 32.58 3.17 -11.81
C ILE A 661 34.01 2.75 -11.47
N ASN A 662 34.38 1.50 -11.71
CA ASN A 662 35.72 0.99 -11.47
C ASN A 662 36.77 1.69 -12.36
N ASP A 663 36.45 1.95 -13.61
CA ASP A 663 37.29 2.73 -14.52
C ASP A 663 37.51 4.16 -14.01
N GLU A 664 36.47 4.83 -13.54
CA GLU A 664 36.61 6.16 -12.93
C GLU A 664 37.44 6.14 -11.65
N ILE A 665 37.26 5.13 -10.79
CA ILE A 665 38.09 4.97 -9.58
C ILE A 665 39.55 4.77 -9.97
N SER A 666 39.84 3.91 -10.93
CA SER A 666 41.17 3.65 -11.42
C SER A 666 41.83 4.92 -12.00
N LYS A 667 41.12 5.70 -12.80
CA LYS A 667 41.60 6.99 -13.32
C LYS A 667 41.98 7.97 -12.23
N ILE A 668 41.20 8.00 -11.14
CA ILE A 668 41.51 8.87 -9.99
C ILE A 668 42.73 8.37 -9.26
N LEU A 669 42.87 7.08 -8.99
CA LEU A 669 43.91 6.52 -8.14
C LEU A 669 45.26 6.36 -8.86
N THR A 670 45.28 6.17 -10.19
CA THR A 670 46.50 5.81 -10.97
C THR A 670 47.70 6.74 -10.71
N ASN A 671 47.49 8.03 -10.47
CA ASN A 671 48.52 9.01 -10.26
C ASN A 671 48.71 9.41 -8.78
N ILE A 672 48.02 8.72 -7.86
CA ILE A 672 47.95 9.12 -6.46
C ILE A 672 48.58 8.06 -5.56
N VAL A 673 48.23 6.79 -5.79
CA VAL A 673 48.70 5.64 -4.99
C VAL A 673 49.07 4.47 -5.90
N GLU A 674 49.81 3.50 -5.34
CA GLU A 674 50.23 2.28 -6.05
C GLU A 674 49.18 1.16 -5.99
N PHE A 675 48.18 1.25 -5.10
CA PHE A 675 47.13 0.25 -4.98
C PHE A 675 45.92 0.59 -5.86
N GLU A 676 45.24 -0.46 -6.27
CA GLU A 676 43.99 -0.39 -7.00
C GLU A 676 42.82 -0.62 -6.04
N VAL A 677 41.70 0.07 -6.29
CA VAL A 677 40.43 -0.16 -5.59
C VAL A 677 39.33 -0.36 -6.61
N PHE A 678 38.56 -1.38 -6.43
CA PHE A 678 37.43 -1.69 -7.34
C PHE A 678 36.30 -2.39 -6.61
N PHE A 679 35.11 -2.26 -7.19
CA PHE A 679 33.96 -3.04 -6.80
C PHE A 679 33.98 -4.40 -7.47
N GLU A 680 33.75 -5.44 -6.71
CA GLU A 680 33.52 -6.79 -7.18
C GLU A 680 32.10 -7.23 -6.85
N ASN A 681 31.48 -7.91 -7.80
CA ASN A 681 30.12 -8.42 -7.67
C ASN A 681 30.15 -9.95 -7.73
N ASP A 682 29.71 -10.60 -6.65
CA ASP A 682 29.46 -12.03 -6.58
C ASP A 682 27.93 -12.28 -6.51
N ASP A 683 27.23 -12.11 -7.65
CA ASP A 683 25.77 -12.25 -7.88
C ASP A 683 24.81 -11.75 -6.77
N LYS A 684 25.21 -11.87 -5.51
CA LYS A 684 24.40 -11.45 -4.34
C LYS A 684 25.08 -10.40 -3.48
N LYS A 685 26.42 -10.35 -3.52
CA LYS A 685 27.20 -9.45 -2.69
C LYS A 685 27.92 -8.42 -3.54
N LEU A 686 28.03 -7.23 -3.00
CA LEU A 686 28.82 -6.14 -3.55
C LEU A 686 29.94 -5.86 -2.57
N ASP A 687 31.13 -6.24 -2.95
CA ASP A 687 32.33 -6.04 -2.13
C ASP A 687 33.22 -4.97 -2.74
N ILE A 688 34.03 -4.32 -1.90
CA ILE A 688 35.04 -3.38 -2.33
C ILE A 688 36.37 -4.04 -2.02
N LEU A 689 37.18 -4.20 -3.04
CA LEU A 689 38.48 -4.82 -2.92
C LEU A 689 39.59 -3.78 -3.09
N ILE A 690 40.65 -3.98 -2.34
CA ILE A 690 41.95 -3.28 -2.51
C ILE A 690 43.00 -4.28 -2.97
N LYS A 691 43.78 -3.91 -3.98
CA LYS A 691 44.83 -4.74 -4.53
C LYS A 691 46.12 -3.93 -4.60
N HIS A 692 47.14 -4.43 -3.93
CA HIS A 692 48.50 -3.89 -4.00
C HIS A 692 49.30 -4.57 -5.12
N PRO A 693 50.31 -3.89 -5.68
CA PRO A 693 51.25 -4.53 -6.60
C PRO A 693 51.82 -5.83 -5.99
N ARG A 694 51.78 -6.93 -6.73
CA ARG A 694 52.34 -8.26 -6.31
C ARG A 694 51.57 -8.96 -5.18
N HIS A 695 50.39 -8.47 -4.78
CA HIS A 695 49.51 -9.12 -3.78
C HIS A 695 48.14 -9.41 -4.38
N ASP A 696 47.45 -10.39 -3.82
CA ASP A 696 46.09 -10.69 -4.17
C ASP A 696 45.14 -9.61 -3.63
N ALA A 697 44.00 -9.45 -4.31
CA ALA A 697 42.96 -8.54 -3.86
C ALA A 697 42.39 -9.00 -2.51
N ARG A 698 42.14 -8.05 -1.61
CA ARG A 698 41.56 -8.28 -0.29
C ARG A 698 40.44 -7.29 -0.03
N PRO A 699 39.49 -7.61 0.86
CA PRO A 699 38.46 -6.65 1.27
C PRO A 699 39.07 -5.36 1.83
N ILE A 700 38.50 -4.22 1.41
CA ILE A 700 39.00 -2.89 1.81
C ILE A 700 38.92 -2.65 3.33
N GLU A 701 38.00 -3.36 4.02
CA GLU A 701 37.87 -3.32 5.47
C GLU A 701 39.16 -3.74 6.21
N MET A 702 39.98 -4.53 5.53
CA MET A 702 41.31 -4.93 6.05
C MET A 702 42.42 -3.91 5.74
N GLY A 703 42.07 -2.83 5.02
CA GLY A 703 43.01 -1.76 4.71
C GLY A 703 43.37 -0.91 5.93
N SER A 704 44.52 -0.21 5.86
CA SER A 704 44.91 0.80 6.83
C SER A 704 43.94 1.99 6.84
N GLY A 705 43.99 2.82 7.87
CA GLY A 705 43.18 4.03 7.94
C GLY A 705 43.42 4.98 6.75
N ALA A 706 44.67 5.13 6.32
CA ALA A 706 45.08 5.94 5.19
C ALA A 706 44.52 5.38 3.86
N GLU A 707 44.73 4.07 3.61
CA GLU A 707 44.17 3.40 2.42
C GLU A 707 42.65 3.57 2.32
N LYS A 708 41.93 3.39 3.43
CA LYS A 708 40.49 3.58 3.49
C LYS A 708 40.09 5.00 3.18
N THR A 709 40.81 6.00 3.72
CA THR A 709 40.48 7.42 3.50
C THR A 709 40.66 7.80 2.02
N ILE A 710 41.81 7.43 1.43
CA ILE A 710 42.09 7.71 0.02
C ILE A 710 41.08 6.96 -0.90
N ALA A 711 40.83 5.68 -0.62
CA ALA A 711 39.87 4.88 -1.36
C ALA A 711 38.45 5.46 -1.27
N ALA A 712 38.00 5.86 -0.08
CA ALA A 712 36.70 6.46 0.12
C ALA A 712 36.52 7.75 -0.69
N MET A 713 37.53 8.61 -0.71
CA MET A 713 37.51 9.83 -1.52
C MET A 713 37.50 9.52 -3.02
N ALA A 714 38.31 8.59 -3.49
CA ALA A 714 38.33 8.19 -4.89
C ALA A 714 36.99 7.58 -5.35
N ILE A 715 36.44 6.67 -4.57
CA ILE A 715 35.10 6.08 -4.82
C ILE A 715 34.07 7.19 -4.91
N ARG A 716 34.06 8.11 -3.94
CA ARG A 716 33.09 9.19 -3.92
C ARG A 716 33.18 10.10 -5.15
N LEU A 717 34.38 10.50 -5.53
CA LEU A 717 34.61 11.31 -6.74
C LEU A 717 34.18 10.56 -8.01
N ALA A 718 34.49 9.28 -8.11
CA ALA A 718 34.07 8.44 -9.22
C ALA A 718 32.51 8.35 -9.28
N LEU A 719 31.85 8.15 -8.15
CA LEU A 719 30.41 8.14 -8.07
C LEU A 719 29.77 9.49 -8.40
N LEU A 720 30.38 10.60 -7.97
CA LEU A 720 29.95 11.93 -8.37
C LEU A 720 30.05 12.15 -9.88
N ASN A 721 31.08 11.62 -10.54
CA ASN A 721 31.24 11.72 -11.98
C ASN A 721 30.11 11.01 -12.76
N VAL A 722 29.62 9.89 -12.24
CA VAL A 722 28.54 9.11 -12.90
C VAL A 722 27.14 9.48 -12.41
N SER A 723 27.02 10.29 -11.34
CA SER A 723 25.74 10.66 -10.72
C SER A 723 24.98 11.71 -11.53
N THR A 724 23.65 11.56 -11.55
CA THR A 724 22.71 12.53 -12.15
C THR A 724 22.09 13.48 -11.11
N LEU A 725 22.47 13.34 -9.83
CA LEU A 725 21.96 14.18 -8.74
C LEU A 725 22.30 15.66 -8.96
N PRO A 726 21.49 16.61 -8.43
CA PRO A 726 21.85 18.03 -8.42
C PRO A 726 23.20 18.24 -7.73
N LYS A 727 24.08 18.98 -8.39
CA LYS A 727 25.43 19.23 -7.88
C LYS A 727 25.67 20.72 -7.69
N GLY A 728 26.21 21.10 -6.52
CA GLY A 728 26.74 22.43 -6.28
C GLY A 728 28.15 22.58 -6.85
N ASP A 729 28.58 23.82 -7.03
CA ASP A 729 29.96 24.16 -7.37
C ASP A 729 30.87 24.23 -6.13
N VAL A 730 30.33 23.95 -4.95
CA VAL A 730 31.03 23.93 -3.66
C VAL A 730 31.16 22.50 -3.16
N PHE A 731 32.36 22.06 -2.81
CA PHE A 731 32.61 20.79 -2.14
C PHE A 731 33.15 21.03 -0.74
N ILE A 732 32.54 20.38 0.24
CA ILE A 732 32.81 20.61 1.66
C ILE A 732 33.58 19.40 2.24
N LEU A 733 34.69 19.64 2.86
CA LEU A 733 35.53 18.67 3.56
C LEU A 733 35.58 19.04 5.04
N ASP A 734 34.95 18.28 5.88
CA ASP A 734 34.92 18.50 7.33
C ASP A 734 35.89 17.53 8.01
N GLU A 735 37.04 18.06 8.48
CA GLU A 735 38.15 17.38 9.13
C GLU A 735 38.69 16.17 8.35
N PRO A 736 38.96 16.29 7.03
CA PRO A 736 39.55 15.21 6.27
C PRO A 736 41.03 14.98 6.70
N GLY A 737 41.50 13.76 6.51
CA GLY A 737 42.93 13.47 6.63
C GLY A 737 43.49 13.25 8.05
N THR A 738 42.63 13.20 9.07
CA THR A 738 43.07 12.93 10.46
C THR A 738 43.67 11.53 10.65
N ALA A 739 43.44 10.59 9.73
CA ALA A 739 44.02 9.24 9.73
C ALA A 739 45.22 9.10 8.78
N LEU A 740 45.69 10.18 8.16
CA LEU A 740 46.77 10.16 7.18
C LEU A 740 48.12 10.49 7.85
N ASP A 741 49.13 9.73 7.51
CA ASP A 741 50.52 10.03 7.79
C ASP A 741 51.08 11.01 6.73
N ALA A 742 52.36 11.44 6.90
CA ALA A 742 52.97 12.43 6.03
C ALA A 742 53.08 11.98 4.56
N GLU A 743 53.30 10.69 4.30
CA GLU A 743 53.40 10.12 2.96
C GLU A 743 52.03 10.06 2.25
N ASN A 744 51.03 9.57 2.94
CA ASN A 744 49.65 9.51 2.39
C ASN A 744 49.00 10.88 2.31
N MET A 745 49.47 11.86 3.06
CA MET A 745 49.01 13.25 2.96
C MET A 745 49.34 13.86 1.59
N GLU A 746 50.48 13.53 0.97
CA GLU A 746 50.79 13.99 -0.38
C GLU A 746 49.80 13.44 -1.42
N GLY A 747 49.45 12.16 -1.31
CA GLY A 747 48.38 11.56 -2.14
C GLY A 747 47.05 12.24 -1.95
N PHE A 748 46.69 12.57 -0.70
CA PHE A 748 45.44 13.28 -0.40
C PHE A 748 45.44 14.71 -0.99
N ILE A 749 46.55 15.43 -0.94
CA ILE A 749 46.71 16.76 -1.57
C ILE A 749 46.43 16.67 -3.08
N ARG A 750 46.96 15.63 -3.76
CA ARG A 750 46.65 15.41 -5.20
C ARG A 750 45.18 15.16 -5.45
N ILE A 751 44.47 14.47 -4.54
CA ILE A 751 43.00 14.35 -4.63
C ILE A 751 42.36 15.72 -4.49
N LEU A 752 42.76 16.57 -3.57
CA LEU A 752 42.28 17.93 -3.42
C LEU A 752 42.46 18.75 -4.67
N ASP A 753 43.63 18.65 -5.34
CA ASP A 753 43.86 19.31 -6.62
C ASP A 753 42.91 18.82 -7.72
N MET A 754 42.57 17.52 -7.73
CA MET A 754 41.57 16.98 -8.64
C MET A 754 40.16 17.52 -8.34
N ILE A 755 39.78 17.57 -7.06
CA ILE A 755 38.50 18.14 -6.62
C ILE A 755 38.38 19.61 -7.07
N LYS A 756 39.47 20.38 -6.94
CA LYS A 756 39.58 21.76 -7.37
C LYS A 756 39.28 21.96 -8.88
N THR A 757 39.56 20.95 -9.71
CA THR A 757 39.21 21.02 -11.14
C THR A 757 37.72 20.78 -11.42
N GLN A 758 37.03 20.10 -10.51
CA GLN A 758 35.58 19.75 -10.66
C GLN A 758 34.66 20.73 -9.95
N PHE A 759 35.12 21.32 -8.84
CA PHE A 759 34.37 22.27 -8.03
C PHE A 759 35.06 23.62 -8.03
N LYS A 760 34.30 24.69 -8.16
CA LYS A 760 34.81 26.05 -8.11
C LYS A 760 35.46 26.34 -6.75
N THR A 761 34.80 25.92 -5.69
CA THR A 761 35.25 26.17 -4.30
C THR A 761 35.28 24.88 -3.52
N VAL A 762 36.38 24.57 -2.86
CA VAL A 762 36.54 23.47 -1.92
C VAL A 762 36.68 24.06 -0.52
N LEU A 763 35.64 23.93 0.30
CA LEU A 763 35.68 24.35 1.69
C LEU A 763 36.38 23.28 2.54
N LEU A 764 37.50 23.60 3.10
CA LEU A 764 38.33 22.72 3.92
C LEU A 764 38.27 23.16 5.38
N ILE A 765 37.58 22.40 6.22
CA ILE A 765 37.64 22.55 7.66
C ILE A 765 38.71 21.61 8.19
N SER A 766 39.78 22.12 8.72
CA SER A 766 40.81 21.29 9.33
C SER A 766 41.53 22.01 10.47
N HIS A 767 42.10 21.21 11.36
CA HIS A 767 43.01 21.66 12.40
C HIS A 767 44.46 21.23 12.14
N LEU A 768 44.70 20.50 11.05
CA LEU A 768 46.03 20.02 10.66
C LEU A 768 46.83 21.15 10.03
N ASP A 769 48.05 21.40 10.58
CA ASP A 769 48.95 22.43 10.07
C ASP A 769 49.40 22.17 8.63
N SER A 770 49.60 20.91 8.27
CA SER A 770 49.97 20.47 6.91
C SER A 770 48.96 20.85 5.83
N LEU A 771 47.69 21.05 6.21
CA LEU A 771 46.62 21.46 5.29
C LEU A 771 46.44 22.99 5.21
N LYS A 772 47.08 23.75 6.13
CA LYS A 772 47.03 25.22 6.07
C LYS A 772 47.86 25.81 4.92
N ASP A 773 48.92 25.12 4.51
CA ASP A 773 49.80 25.58 3.46
C ASP A 773 49.29 25.39 2.05
N ILE A 774 48.25 24.53 1.90
CA ILE A 774 47.66 24.24 0.60
C ILE A 774 46.38 25.02 0.30
N VAL A 775 45.88 25.84 1.24
CA VAL A 775 44.68 26.64 1.01
C VAL A 775 44.99 27.87 0.18
N ASP A 776 44.21 28.08 -0.87
CA ASP A 776 44.33 29.30 -1.71
C ASP A 776 43.80 30.54 -1.01
N ARG A 777 42.80 30.37 -0.11
CA ARG A 777 42.23 31.43 0.71
C ARG A 777 41.86 30.92 2.09
N GLN A 778 41.76 31.85 3.05
CA GLN A 778 41.43 31.51 4.44
C GLN A 778 40.26 32.33 4.91
N ILE A 779 39.30 31.67 5.53
CA ILE A 779 38.22 32.26 6.28
C ILE A 779 38.55 32.08 7.77
N MET A 780 38.70 33.20 8.44
CA MET A 780 39.00 33.21 9.89
C MET A 780 37.70 33.32 10.69
N ILE A 781 37.59 32.58 11.77
CA ILE A 781 36.48 32.71 12.71
C ILE A 781 37.05 33.27 14.02
N ASP A 782 36.64 34.48 14.31
CA ASP A 782 36.98 35.18 15.54
C ASP A 782 35.80 35.19 16.52
N LYS A 783 36.15 35.19 17.80
CA LYS A 783 35.16 35.32 18.87
C LYS A 783 35.29 36.71 19.51
N VAL A 784 34.18 37.49 19.45
CA VAL A 784 34.06 38.78 20.12
C VAL A 784 32.89 38.68 21.10
N GLU A 785 33.11 38.95 22.38
CA GLU A 785 32.11 38.90 23.44
C GLU A 785 31.30 37.56 23.49
N GLY A 786 32.00 36.41 23.20
CA GLY A 786 31.39 35.10 23.23
C GLY A 786 30.64 34.70 21.95
N LYS A 787 30.43 35.60 21.00
CA LYS A 787 29.84 35.34 19.70
C LYS A 787 30.93 35.13 18.64
N ALA A 788 30.68 34.22 17.71
CA ALA A 788 31.53 34.00 16.56
C ALA A 788 31.21 34.96 15.42
N TYR A 789 32.24 35.38 14.69
CA TYR A 789 32.14 36.23 13.49
C TYR A 789 33.10 35.70 12.42
N VAL A 790 32.67 35.83 11.19
CA VAL A 790 33.48 35.45 10.02
C VAL A 790 34.24 36.70 9.57
N ASN A 791 35.54 36.51 9.38
CA ASN A 791 36.46 37.47 8.74
C ASN A 791 37.02 36.85 7.46
N GLU A 792 36.75 37.44 6.29
CA GLU A 792 37.28 37.03 4.99
C GLU A 792 38.71 37.57 4.76
#